data_69eebf130a7d681bc50742b6e463c173
#
_entry.id   69eebf130a7d681bc50742b6e463c173
#
_cell.length_a   1.000
_cell.length_b   1.000
_cell.length_c   1.000
_cell.angle_alpha   90.00
_cell.angle_beta   90.00
_cell.angle_gamma   90.00
#
_symmetry.space_group_name_H-M   'P 1'
#
loop_
_entity.id
_entity.type
_entity.pdbx_description
1 polymer ?
#
loop_
_entity_poly.entity_id
_entity_poly.type
_entity_poly.pdbx_seq_one_letter_code
_entity_poly.pdbx_strand_id
1 'polypeptide(L)'
;MRPRLQARRPAWFVVVEMLRGSGDPDIPAVLPFGISSFRFCSARRVRITRIYMQRNVLAVAVALAFSAHCAAQDQIAALDEVVVTASRFKDRFDDKPVNMTVITSEDIQRSAAKTVPDLLSEQAGIQIHDFFGNNAASATVDLRGFGITGTQNTLILVDGRRIADNDLSGVQWSAFPLINVERIEIMRGGGSVLYGEGAVGGVINIITRSPFDGPGTGSLRARAGSYGTSETGVTAQYRSERVGIGVAINNLETDGYRDNNQNRQTNGAADVRVLTEGGEIGIKLATDHQGLRLPGARQVQPSAGVNQLATDRRGAQTPLDYSQRNGNRMTVDWQQRAGSGDFNIGGGWRSKEQISYFDFGGFPDYRVADLDVLSFTPRMRWSPELPGGSHTLVAGFDWYHWDYRLKRSNSTANISTPYNTIDAQQQNTGVYLQDTLKVSPRLTLNAGLRYERFKADATDTYDATAPGGAFGSGAPAGSQNESEYAYEAGVRYALTPVVSLIGKTARSFRFANIDEIYETSATFTNQFQFLRPQTALHHELGMEWKQAGAWFRASLFEIDVKDEIHLDAFTTGIGNTNLPPSRRRGLELESKWQATRALSLLGAYTYTDARFRSGVLAGPPPVDIAGKTVPLVPRHKLNAGASWAFTQNTRLSAMVAYTGEQFMDNDEGNTLGVKIPAYTVTDLKLSHRQGDWTLSAVINNLFDRQYYNYAVRSQFVADRYNAYPLPERNAGVSVEYVIR
;
A
#
# COMPACT_ATOMS: atom_id res chain seq x y z
N MET A 1 -32.17 -31.28 38.42
CA MET A 1 -33.20 -30.21 38.38
C MET A 1 -32.57 -28.97 37.74
N ARG A 2 -32.94 -28.64 36.54
CA ARG A 2 -32.58 -27.40 35.81
C ARG A 2 -33.83 -26.50 35.82
N PRO A 3 -33.71 -25.20 35.94
CA PRO A 3 -34.70 -24.29 35.39
C PRO A 3 -34.19 -23.64 34.10
N ARG A 4 -35.02 -23.71 33.08
CA ARG A 4 -34.90 -22.99 31.81
C ARG A 4 -35.20 -21.50 32.06
N LEU A 5 -34.33 -20.61 31.59
CA LEU A 5 -34.63 -19.18 31.42
C LEU A 5 -34.94 -18.93 29.94
N GLN A 6 -36.16 -18.50 29.69
CA GLN A 6 -36.66 -18.01 28.41
C GLN A 6 -36.05 -16.62 28.14
N ALA A 7 -35.32 -16.47 27.04
CA ALA A 7 -34.88 -15.18 26.52
C ALA A 7 -36.03 -14.51 25.75
N ARG A 8 -36.47 -13.34 26.20
CA ARG A 8 -37.36 -12.42 25.49
C ARG A 8 -36.62 -11.79 24.31
N ARG A 9 -37.17 -11.89 23.09
CA ARG A 9 -36.74 -11.18 21.90
C ARG A 9 -37.14 -9.70 21.97
N PRO A 10 -36.30 -8.74 21.57
CA PRO A 10 -36.71 -7.35 21.39
C PRO A 10 -37.43 -7.16 20.04
N ALA A 11 -38.44 -6.31 20.08
CA ALA A 11 -39.37 -5.96 19.00
C ALA A 11 -38.73 -4.99 17.99
N TRP A 12 -38.16 -5.53 16.92
CA TRP A 12 -37.81 -4.77 15.68
C TRP A 12 -37.99 -5.66 14.44
N PHE A 13 -39.13 -6.32 14.33
CA PHE A 13 -39.52 -7.16 13.20
C PHE A 13 -40.89 -6.76 12.66
N VAL A 14 -41.04 -5.52 12.22
CA VAL A 14 -42.27 -5.09 11.48
C VAL A 14 -41.87 -3.95 10.55
N VAL A 15 -41.21 -4.19 9.41
CA VAL A 15 -41.21 -3.30 8.23
C VAL A 15 -40.66 -3.99 6.96
N VAL A 16 -40.56 -5.29 6.86
CA VAL A 16 -40.10 -5.97 5.62
C VAL A 16 -41.11 -6.97 5.03
N GLU A 17 -42.39 -6.85 5.34
CA GLU A 17 -43.39 -7.79 4.83
C GLU A 17 -44.53 -7.13 4.03
N MET A 18 -44.18 -6.12 3.21
CA MET A 18 -45.16 -5.51 2.26
C MET A 18 -44.54 -5.29 0.88
N LEU A 19 -44.00 -6.32 0.22
CA LEU A 19 -43.80 -6.38 -1.22
C LEU A 19 -43.61 -7.82 -1.69
N ARG A 20 -44.60 -8.67 -1.41
CA ARG A 20 -44.84 -9.90 -2.12
C ARG A 20 -46.35 -9.99 -2.39
N GLY A 21 -46.69 -9.74 -3.64
CA GLY A 21 -48.05 -9.93 -4.13
C GLY A 21 -48.03 -10.33 -5.60
N SER A 22 -48.39 -11.61 -5.78
CA SER A 22 -49.08 -12.26 -6.91
C SER A 22 -48.47 -12.14 -8.31
N GLY A 23 -47.96 -13.15 -8.84
CA GLY A 23 -48.29 -14.32 -9.64
C GLY A 23 -49.53 -14.24 -10.52
N ASP A 24 -49.40 -14.43 -11.79
CA ASP A 24 -49.73 -15.62 -12.55
C ASP A 24 -49.62 -15.41 -14.09
N PRO A 25 -49.54 -16.46 -14.90
CA PRO A 25 -48.98 -16.43 -16.23
C PRO A 25 -50.08 -16.47 -17.33
N ASP A 26 -49.73 -16.18 -18.59
CA ASP A 26 -50.21 -16.85 -19.80
C ASP A 26 -49.89 -16.04 -21.08
N ILE A 27 -48.96 -16.57 -21.92
CA ILE A 27 -48.96 -16.95 -23.35
C ILE A 27 -49.73 -16.00 -24.34
N PRO A 28 -49.39 -15.87 -25.64
CA PRO A 28 -48.44 -16.58 -26.51
C PRO A 28 -47.55 -15.77 -27.49
N ALA A 29 -46.67 -16.54 -28.07
CA ALA A 29 -45.89 -16.27 -29.27
C ALA A 29 -46.70 -15.84 -30.50
N VAL A 30 -46.05 -15.15 -31.47
CA VAL A 30 -46.12 -15.38 -32.93
C VAL A 30 -45.11 -14.46 -33.67
N LEU A 31 -44.08 -15.04 -34.17
CA LEU A 31 -43.52 -15.18 -35.53
C LEU A 31 -43.26 -13.95 -36.45
N PRO A 32 -42.56 -14.18 -37.57
CA PRO A 32 -41.27 -13.57 -37.92
C PRO A 32 -41.34 -12.88 -39.30
N PHE A 33 -40.31 -12.10 -39.64
CA PHE A 33 -39.93 -11.78 -41.03
C PHE A 33 -38.45 -11.48 -41.03
N GLY A 34 -37.59 -12.06 -41.78
CA GLY A 34 -37.64 -12.59 -43.14
C GLY A 34 -36.60 -11.88 -44.00
N ILE A 35 -35.44 -12.54 -44.17
CA ILE A 35 -34.59 -12.62 -45.37
C ILE A 35 -34.23 -11.36 -46.15
N SER A 36 -32.94 -11.05 -46.26
CA SER A 36 -32.28 -11.18 -47.57
C SER A 36 -30.73 -11.01 -47.46
N SER A 37 -30.12 -11.98 -48.04
CA SER A 37 -28.71 -12.14 -48.39
C SER A 37 -28.19 -11.03 -49.32
N PHE A 38 -26.94 -10.59 -49.09
CA PHE A 38 -26.04 -10.28 -50.21
C PHE A 38 -24.60 -10.69 -49.82
N ARG A 39 -24.03 -11.51 -50.69
CA ARG A 39 -22.65 -11.96 -50.71
C ARG A 39 -21.76 -11.03 -51.53
N PHE A 40 -20.45 -11.16 -51.28
CA PHE A 40 -19.27 -10.80 -52.08
C PHE A 40 -18.66 -9.40 -51.75
N CYS A 41 -17.43 -9.28 -51.36
CA CYS A 41 -16.18 -9.61 -51.99
C CYS A 41 -15.01 -8.93 -51.26
N SER A 42 -13.91 -9.67 -51.12
CA SER A 42 -12.51 -9.28 -51.10
C SER A 42 -11.91 -8.56 -49.87
N ALA A 43 -11.04 -9.29 -49.25
CA ALA A 43 -9.99 -8.90 -48.32
C ALA A 43 -8.99 -7.88 -48.91
N ARG A 44 -8.42 -7.15 -47.99
CA ARG A 44 -7.28 -6.23 -48.07
C ARG A 44 -7.66 -4.75 -47.93
N ARG A 45 -7.66 -4.30 -46.69
CA ARG A 45 -7.26 -2.95 -46.22
C ARG A 45 -7.94 -2.62 -44.91
N VAL A 46 -7.53 -3.27 -43.82
CA VAL A 46 -7.85 -2.81 -42.45
C VAL A 46 -6.65 -3.14 -41.55
N ARG A 47 -5.55 -2.42 -41.74
CA ARG A 47 -4.41 -2.45 -40.79
C ARG A 47 -3.77 -1.08 -40.52
N ILE A 48 -4.30 -0.02 -41.08
CA ILE A 48 -3.70 1.32 -40.90
C ILE A 48 -4.61 2.28 -40.10
N THR A 49 -5.91 1.98 -39.96
CA THR A 49 -6.85 2.90 -39.30
C THR A 49 -6.87 2.81 -37.77
N ARG A 50 -6.37 1.74 -37.17
CA ARG A 50 -6.35 1.58 -35.70
C ARG A 50 -5.23 2.35 -35.00
N ILE A 51 -4.14 2.66 -35.68
CA ILE A 51 -3.00 3.41 -35.12
C ILE A 51 -3.26 4.94 -35.13
N TYR A 52 -4.06 5.43 -36.08
CA TYR A 52 -4.40 6.85 -36.15
C TYR A 52 -5.48 7.31 -35.17
N MET A 53 -6.39 6.44 -34.75
CA MET A 53 -7.42 6.80 -33.77
C MET A 53 -6.86 6.93 -32.33
N GLN A 54 -5.86 6.17 -31.95
CA GLN A 54 -5.25 6.30 -30.63
C GLN A 54 -4.36 7.56 -30.47
N ARG A 55 -3.76 8.05 -31.55
CA ARG A 55 -2.96 9.29 -31.53
C ARG A 55 -3.83 10.56 -31.43
N ASN A 56 -5.02 10.54 -32.00
CA ASN A 56 -5.90 11.71 -32.01
C ASN A 56 -6.69 11.91 -30.72
N VAL A 57 -6.98 10.84 -29.96
CA VAL A 57 -7.70 10.95 -28.68
C VAL A 57 -6.81 11.59 -27.61
N LEU A 58 -5.51 11.29 -27.60
CA LEU A 58 -4.56 11.91 -26.65
C LEU A 58 -4.32 13.39 -26.98
N ALA A 59 -4.23 13.74 -28.27
CA ALA A 59 -4.05 15.12 -28.73
C ALA A 59 -5.32 15.97 -28.48
N VAL A 60 -6.52 15.39 -28.62
CA VAL A 60 -7.79 16.06 -28.33
C VAL A 60 -8.01 16.25 -26.82
N ALA A 61 -7.63 15.28 -25.99
CA ALA A 61 -7.69 15.41 -24.53
C ALA A 61 -6.73 16.51 -24.01
N VAL A 62 -5.52 16.60 -24.57
CA VAL A 62 -4.55 17.65 -24.23
C VAL A 62 -5.01 19.02 -24.77
N ALA A 63 -5.58 19.09 -25.98
CA ALA A 63 -6.09 20.34 -26.57
C ALA A 63 -7.34 20.85 -25.86
N LEU A 64 -8.24 19.97 -25.38
CA LEU A 64 -9.41 20.34 -24.59
C LEU A 64 -9.03 20.83 -23.17
N ALA A 65 -7.92 20.35 -22.60
CA ALA A 65 -7.39 20.87 -21.35
C ALA A 65 -6.81 22.29 -21.48
N PHE A 66 -6.31 22.68 -22.67
CA PHE A 66 -5.73 24.01 -22.90
C PHE A 66 -6.75 25.06 -23.39
N SER A 67 -7.88 24.67 -23.99
CA SER A 67 -8.85 25.60 -24.54
C SER A 67 -9.95 26.09 -23.57
N ALA A 68 -10.03 25.52 -22.35
CA ALA A 68 -11.00 25.95 -21.33
C ALA A 68 -10.55 27.17 -20.49
N HIS A 69 -9.50 27.88 -20.87
CA HIS A 69 -8.85 28.94 -20.06
C HIS A 69 -9.38 30.36 -20.25
N CYS A 70 -10.50 30.57 -20.92
CA CYS A 70 -10.98 31.91 -21.22
C CYS A 70 -12.39 32.23 -20.76
N ALA A 71 -12.90 31.72 -19.66
CA ALA A 71 -14.12 32.25 -19.07
C ALA A 71 -14.23 31.94 -17.57
N ALA A 72 -14.33 33.01 -16.77
CA ALA A 72 -14.65 33.07 -15.34
C ALA A 72 -13.44 33.09 -14.37
N GLN A 73 -12.85 34.29 -14.22
CA GLN A 73 -12.11 34.71 -13.05
C GLN A 73 -13.06 35.07 -11.89
N ASP A 74 -13.77 34.10 -11.34
CA ASP A 74 -14.27 34.18 -9.98
C ASP A 74 -13.19 33.58 -9.07
N GLN A 75 -12.89 34.27 -7.97
CA GLN A 75 -11.83 33.85 -7.01
C GLN A 75 -12.06 32.39 -6.58
N ILE A 76 -11.40 31.46 -7.28
CA ILE A 76 -11.29 30.07 -6.85
C ILE A 76 -10.32 30.09 -5.66
N ALA A 77 -10.70 29.49 -4.54
CA ALA A 77 -9.86 29.42 -3.35
C ALA A 77 -8.48 28.86 -3.73
N ALA A 78 -7.43 29.49 -3.23
CA ALA A 78 -6.08 28.96 -3.35
C ALA A 78 -6.07 27.55 -2.75
N LEU A 79 -5.35 26.60 -3.39
CA LEU A 79 -5.07 25.33 -2.75
C LEU A 79 -4.34 25.61 -1.45
N ASP A 80 -4.84 25.08 -0.32
CA ASP A 80 -4.26 25.32 0.97
C ASP A 80 -2.76 24.99 1.00
N GLU A 81 -1.99 25.77 1.76
CA GLU A 81 -0.58 25.51 1.98
C GLU A 81 -0.42 24.19 2.74
N VAL A 82 0.11 23.17 2.06
CA VAL A 82 0.31 21.85 2.66
C VAL A 82 1.66 21.77 3.35
N VAL A 83 1.64 21.54 4.65
CA VAL A 83 2.83 21.22 5.45
C VAL A 83 3.10 19.73 5.37
N VAL A 84 4.35 19.37 5.08
CA VAL A 84 4.80 17.98 4.89
C VAL A 84 5.97 17.63 5.78
N THR A 85 6.21 16.34 5.97
CA THR A 85 7.31 15.83 6.79
C THR A 85 8.41 15.13 5.98
N ALA A 86 8.45 15.39 4.66
CA ALA A 86 9.40 14.77 3.72
C ALA A 86 10.88 14.98 4.06
N SER A 87 11.21 15.99 4.86
CA SER A 87 12.56 16.25 5.41
C SER A 87 12.76 15.73 6.83
N ARG A 88 11.82 14.91 7.34
CA ARG A 88 11.72 14.50 8.75
C ARG A 88 11.41 15.65 9.74
N PHE A 89 11.15 16.85 9.22
CA PHE A 89 10.64 18.02 9.95
C PHE A 89 9.41 18.55 9.24
N LYS A 90 8.57 19.31 9.93
CA LYS A 90 7.43 20.00 9.32
C LYS A 90 7.97 21.12 8.41
N ASP A 91 7.77 20.99 7.11
CA ASP A 91 8.22 21.93 6.07
C ASP A 91 7.10 22.28 5.11
N ARG A 92 7.25 23.39 4.38
CA ARG A 92 6.37 23.71 3.26
C ARG A 92 6.64 22.76 2.09
N PHE A 93 5.57 22.22 1.52
CA PHE A 93 5.64 21.30 0.39
C PHE A 93 6.40 21.86 -0.82
N ASP A 94 6.13 23.14 -1.16
CA ASP A 94 6.60 23.79 -2.39
C ASP A 94 8.12 24.06 -2.44
N ASP A 95 8.81 23.91 -1.33
CA ASP A 95 10.24 24.27 -1.21
C ASP A 95 11.22 23.14 -1.53
N LYS A 96 10.74 21.91 -1.74
CA LYS A 96 11.61 20.72 -1.86
C LYS A 96 11.75 20.23 -3.31
N PRO A 97 12.96 19.82 -3.77
CA PRO A 97 13.17 19.20 -5.08
C PRO A 97 12.82 17.69 -5.04
N VAL A 98 11.59 17.36 -4.66
CA VAL A 98 11.10 15.97 -4.56
C VAL A 98 9.77 15.79 -5.27
N ASN A 99 9.59 14.61 -5.87
CA ASN A 99 8.31 14.18 -6.41
C ASN A 99 7.44 13.65 -5.26
N MET A 100 6.52 14.48 -4.79
CA MET A 100 5.66 14.13 -3.66
C MET A 100 4.20 14.46 -3.93
N THR A 101 3.31 13.56 -3.51
CA THR A 101 1.86 13.74 -3.51
C THR A 101 1.34 13.68 -2.10
N VAL A 102 0.37 14.54 -1.79
CA VAL A 102 -0.34 14.51 -0.50
C VAL A 102 -1.81 14.19 -0.74
N ILE A 103 -2.29 13.16 -0.06
CA ILE A 103 -3.72 12.84 0.07
C ILE A 103 -4.19 13.52 1.36
N THR A 104 -5.01 14.55 1.22
CA THR A 104 -5.51 15.34 2.36
C THR A 104 -6.71 14.66 3.03
N SER A 105 -7.10 15.12 4.22
CA SER A 105 -8.31 14.64 4.90
C SER A 105 -9.56 14.90 4.04
N GLU A 106 -9.60 15.96 3.25
CA GLU A 106 -10.68 16.24 2.31
C GLU A 106 -10.70 15.21 1.15
N ASP A 107 -9.55 14.83 0.59
CA ASP A 107 -9.44 13.76 -0.40
C ASP A 107 -9.96 12.43 0.16
N ILE A 108 -9.58 12.09 1.40
CA ILE A 108 -10.05 10.89 2.12
C ILE A 108 -11.59 10.90 2.27
N GLN A 109 -12.15 12.03 2.65
CA GLN A 109 -13.60 12.17 2.80
C GLN A 109 -14.36 12.07 1.47
N ARG A 110 -13.75 12.51 0.36
CA ARG A 110 -14.36 12.46 -0.99
C ARG A 110 -14.28 11.07 -1.61
N SER A 111 -13.23 10.30 -1.30
CA SER A 111 -13.00 8.97 -1.88
C SER A 111 -14.04 7.94 -1.43
N ALA A 112 -14.33 6.95 -2.29
CA ALA A 112 -15.09 5.75 -1.97
C ALA A 112 -14.24 4.65 -1.31
N ALA A 113 -12.95 4.88 -1.12
CA ALA A 113 -12.00 3.97 -0.49
C ALA A 113 -12.41 3.61 0.93
N LYS A 114 -12.17 2.37 1.32
CA LYS A 114 -12.47 1.82 2.64
C LYS A 114 -11.23 1.71 3.52
N THR A 115 -10.06 1.60 2.89
CA THR A 115 -8.78 1.34 3.53
C THR A 115 -7.69 2.26 3.00
N VAL A 116 -6.55 2.32 3.69
CA VAL A 116 -5.37 3.04 3.21
C VAL A 116 -4.86 2.49 1.86
N PRO A 117 -4.72 1.16 1.63
CA PRO A 117 -4.37 0.64 0.32
C PRO A 117 -5.31 1.06 -0.82
N ASP A 118 -6.63 1.13 -0.56
CA ASP A 118 -7.59 1.60 -1.57
C ASP A 118 -7.26 3.04 -2.00
N LEU A 119 -7.04 3.97 -1.04
CA LEU A 119 -6.63 5.35 -1.33
C LEU A 119 -5.31 5.45 -2.09
N LEU A 120 -4.34 4.61 -1.72
CA LEU A 120 -3.05 4.54 -2.40
C LEU A 120 -3.21 4.04 -3.83
N SER A 121 -4.14 3.12 -4.07
CA SER A 121 -4.42 2.59 -5.42
C SER A 121 -4.91 3.65 -6.40
N GLU A 122 -5.49 4.74 -5.92
CA GLU A 122 -5.96 5.88 -6.73
C GLU A 122 -4.80 6.77 -7.24
N GLN A 123 -3.57 6.59 -6.73
CA GLN A 123 -2.42 7.44 -7.02
C GLN A 123 -1.56 6.91 -8.17
N ALA A 124 -0.84 7.81 -8.87
CA ALA A 124 0.12 7.43 -9.90
C ALA A 124 1.30 6.66 -9.29
N GLY A 125 1.85 5.71 -10.06
CA GLY A 125 3.02 4.93 -9.67
C GLY A 125 2.79 3.83 -8.64
N ILE A 126 1.57 3.72 -8.06
CA ILE A 126 1.26 2.74 -7.02
C ILE A 126 0.40 1.60 -7.58
N GLN A 127 0.84 0.37 -7.39
CA GLN A 127 0.08 -0.84 -7.63
C GLN A 127 -0.21 -1.54 -6.30
N ILE A 128 -1.43 -2.07 -6.16
CA ILE A 128 -1.86 -2.85 -5.00
C ILE A 128 -2.11 -4.28 -5.46
N HIS A 129 -1.57 -5.25 -4.72
CA HIS A 129 -1.91 -6.67 -4.89
C HIS A 129 -2.57 -7.16 -3.60
N ASP A 130 -3.84 -7.54 -3.70
CA ASP A 130 -4.61 -8.06 -2.57
C ASP A 130 -4.78 -9.57 -2.72
N PHE A 131 -4.19 -10.33 -1.82
CA PHE A 131 -4.19 -11.80 -1.85
C PHE A 131 -5.50 -12.41 -1.40
N PHE A 132 -6.29 -11.72 -0.60
CA PHE A 132 -7.44 -12.35 0.06
C PHE A 132 -8.76 -11.64 -0.19
N GLY A 133 -8.76 -10.38 -0.63
CA GLY A 133 -9.98 -9.60 -0.85
C GLY A 133 -10.78 -9.32 0.43
N ASN A 134 -10.13 -9.44 1.59
CA ASN A 134 -10.76 -9.23 2.89
C ASN A 134 -10.43 -7.84 3.46
N ASN A 135 -10.91 -6.83 2.78
CA ASN A 135 -10.71 -5.43 3.15
C ASN A 135 -9.23 -4.99 3.11
N ALA A 136 -8.49 -5.47 2.12
CA ALA A 136 -7.08 -5.20 1.87
C ALA A 136 -6.15 -5.44 3.09
N ALA A 137 -6.55 -6.30 4.03
CA ALA A 137 -5.86 -6.51 5.30
C ALA A 137 -4.40 -6.95 5.14
N SER A 138 -4.11 -7.72 4.09
CA SER A 138 -2.77 -8.21 3.75
C SER A 138 -2.33 -7.76 2.35
N ALA A 139 -2.79 -6.60 1.89
CA ALA A 139 -2.42 -6.07 0.58
C ALA A 139 -0.96 -5.61 0.55
N THR A 140 -0.27 -5.92 -0.56
CA THR A 140 1.05 -5.37 -0.84
C THR A 140 0.92 -4.03 -1.56
N VAL A 141 1.80 -3.10 -1.25
CA VAL A 141 1.90 -1.79 -1.90
C VAL A 141 3.20 -1.74 -2.68
N ASP A 142 3.10 -1.70 -3.98
CA ASP A 142 4.24 -1.59 -4.89
C ASP A 142 4.28 -0.20 -5.51
N LEU A 143 5.39 0.50 -5.32
CA LEU A 143 5.66 1.82 -5.88
C LEU A 143 6.71 1.71 -6.98
N ARG A 144 6.32 2.02 -8.23
CA ARG A 144 7.17 2.02 -9.43
C ARG A 144 7.63 0.65 -9.94
N GLY A 145 6.88 -0.43 -9.66
CA GLY A 145 7.00 -1.70 -10.38
C GLY A 145 8.09 -2.65 -9.88
N PHE A 146 8.11 -2.93 -8.58
CA PHE A 146 8.90 -4.01 -7.98
C PHE A 146 8.14 -5.34 -7.92
N GLY A 147 6.84 -5.34 -8.29
CA GLY A 147 6.02 -6.54 -8.31
C GLY A 147 5.83 -7.14 -6.92
N ILE A 148 6.15 -8.44 -6.77
CA ILE A 148 5.97 -9.15 -5.48
C ILE A 148 6.84 -8.55 -4.37
N THR A 149 8.02 -8.01 -4.69
CA THR A 149 8.94 -7.40 -3.73
C THR A 149 8.60 -5.93 -3.42
N GLY A 150 7.47 -5.43 -3.92
CA GLY A 150 7.04 -4.03 -3.79
C GLY A 150 6.97 -3.56 -2.34
N THR A 151 6.44 -4.39 -1.43
CA THR A 151 6.30 -4.05 0.01
C THR A 151 7.65 -3.82 0.68
N GLN A 152 8.68 -4.60 0.35
CA GLN A 152 10.02 -4.46 0.91
C GLN A 152 10.81 -3.30 0.26
N ASN A 153 10.39 -2.87 -0.93
CA ASN A 153 10.99 -1.75 -1.67
C ASN A 153 10.25 -0.42 -1.47
N THR A 154 9.07 -0.43 -0.83
CA THR A 154 8.27 0.76 -0.51
C THR A 154 8.23 0.94 1.00
N LEU A 155 8.95 1.93 1.51
CA LEU A 155 9.01 2.17 2.94
C LEU A 155 7.71 2.82 3.44
N ILE A 156 7.03 2.15 4.37
CA ILE A 156 5.83 2.67 5.00
C ILE A 156 6.17 3.21 6.39
N LEU A 157 5.75 4.45 6.62
CA LEU A 157 5.93 5.15 7.89
C LEU A 157 4.57 5.52 8.48
N VAL A 158 4.53 5.63 9.80
CA VAL A 158 3.44 6.26 10.55
C VAL A 158 4.05 7.34 11.43
N ASP A 159 3.61 8.58 11.22
CA ASP A 159 4.14 9.76 11.92
C ASP A 159 5.68 9.86 11.83
N GLY A 160 6.23 9.50 10.65
CA GLY A 160 7.66 9.52 10.36
C GLY A 160 8.46 8.34 10.92
N ARG A 161 7.81 7.32 11.51
CA ARG A 161 8.46 6.13 12.05
C ARG A 161 8.18 4.91 11.21
N ARG A 162 9.21 4.10 10.99
CA ARG A 162 9.13 2.83 10.27
C ARG A 162 8.19 1.86 10.99
N ILE A 163 7.29 1.26 10.22
CA ILE A 163 6.38 0.19 10.69
C ILE A 163 6.64 -1.15 10.00
N ALA A 164 7.54 -1.20 9.03
CA ALA A 164 7.97 -2.47 8.42
C ALA A 164 8.66 -3.35 9.45
N ASP A 165 8.33 -4.63 9.41
CA ASP A 165 8.94 -5.67 10.22
C ASP A 165 10.17 -6.26 9.51
N ASN A 166 10.95 -7.07 10.21
CA ASN A 166 12.07 -7.81 9.64
C ASN A 166 11.64 -9.18 9.10
N ASP A 167 10.36 -9.38 8.83
CA ASP A 167 9.75 -10.56 8.22
C ASP A 167 8.90 -10.17 7.00
N LEU A 168 8.31 -11.15 6.33
CA LEU A 168 7.41 -10.94 5.18
C LEU A 168 5.93 -10.78 5.55
N SER A 169 5.60 -10.65 6.82
CA SER A 169 4.18 -10.50 7.24
C SER A 169 3.51 -9.24 6.67
N GLY A 170 4.30 -8.32 6.12
CA GLY A 170 3.84 -7.10 5.49
C GLY A 170 3.29 -6.07 6.48
N VAL A 171 2.76 -4.97 5.93
CA VAL A 171 2.16 -3.91 6.74
C VAL A 171 0.76 -4.34 7.16
N GLN A 172 0.49 -4.24 8.44
CA GLN A 172 -0.86 -4.43 8.97
C GLN A 172 -1.70 -3.16 8.73
N TRP A 173 -2.29 -3.07 7.55
CA TRP A 173 -3.07 -1.88 7.15
C TRP A 173 -4.26 -1.60 8.06
N SER A 174 -4.78 -2.63 8.64
CA SER A 174 -5.88 -2.58 9.58
C SER A 174 -5.57 -1.80 10.86
N ALA A 175 -4.32 -1.70 11.26
CA ALA A 175 -3.89 -0.89 12.41
C ALA A 175 -4.04 0.64 12.17
N PHE A 176 -4.36 1.05 10.93
CA PHE A 176 -4.48 2.46 10.53
C PHE A 176 -5.85 2.75 9.91
N PRO A 177 -6.95 2.72 10.70
CA PRO A 177 -8.29 3.02 10.19
C PRO A 177 -8.37 4.47 9.73
N LEU A 178 -9.06 4.71 8.59
CA LEU A 178 -9.15 6.03 7.95
C LEU A 178 -9.73 7.12 8.86
N ILE A 179 -10.49 6.77 9.89
CA ILE A 179 -11.03 7.72 10.87
C ILE A 179 -9.90 8.44 11.66
N ASN A 180 -8.75 7.78 11.83
CA ASN A 180 -7.59 8.32 12.56
C ASN A 180 -6.50 8.89 11.64
N VAL A 181 -6.68 8.83 10.32
CA VAL A 181 -5.71 9.37 9.35
C VAL A 181 -6.04 10.84 9.06
N GLU A 182 -5.05 11.71 9.22
CA GLU A 182 -5.14 13.13 8.87
C GLU A 182 -4.78 13.36 7.40
N ARG A 183 -3.65 12.79 6.96
CA ARG A 183 -3.19 12.83 5.57
C ARG A 183 -2.21 11.70 5.29
N ILE A 184 -1.94 11.45 4.00
CA ILE A 184 -0.92 10.52 3.56
C ILE A 184 0.04 11.26 2.63
N GLU A 185 1.35 11.19 2.93
CA GLU A 185 2.41 11.79 2.15
C GLU A 185 3.13 10.70 1.36
N ILE A 186 3.20 10.83 0.03
CA ILE A 186 3.80 9.84 -0.88
C ILE A 186 4.99 10.50 -1.56
N MET A 187 6.19 10.10 -1.20
CA MET A 187 7.43 10.53 -1.83
C MET A 187 7.95 9.42 -2.76
N ARG A 188 8.07 9.74 -4.05
CA ARG A 188 8.50 8.78 -5.08
C ARG A 188 10.00 8.83 -5.32
N GLY A 189 10.55 7.68 -5.73
CA GLY A 189 11.99 7.52 -5.99
C GLY A 189 12.81 7.33 -4.73
N GLY A 190 14.13 7.14 -4.89
CA GLY A 190 15.04 6.81 -3.80
C GLY A 190 14.96 7.79 -2.62
N GLY A 191 14.61 7.27 -1.44
CA GLY A 191 14.47 8.00 -0.18
C GLY A 191 15.48 7.60 0.89
N SER A 192 16.47 6.75 0.54
CA SER A 192 17.35 6.11 1.52
C SER A 192 18.26 7.07 2.26
N VAL A 193 18.54 8.27 1.75
CA VAL A 193 19.35 9.25 2.50
C VAL A 193 18.70 9.60 3.83
N LEU A 194 17.44 10.01 3.82
CA LEU A 194 16.74 10.39 5.05
C LEU A 194 16.14 9.19 5.81
N TYR A 195 15.72 8.14 5.11
CA TYR A 195 14.88 7.10 5.71
C TYR A 195 15.54 5.71 5.80
N GLY A 196 16.75 5.55 5.21
CA GLY A 196 17.52 4.31 5.29
C GLY A 196 17.03 3.23 4.35
N GLU A 197 17.34 1.99 4.71
CA GLU A 197 17.04 0.79 3.92
C GLU A 197 15.54 0.65 3.61
N GLY A 198 15.21 -0.01 2.49
CA GLY A 198 13.82 -0.25 2.06
C GLY A 198 13.12 0.93 1.37
N ALA A 199 13.69 2.15 1.43
CA ALA A 199 13.17 3.31 0.72
C ALA A 199 13.64 3.35 -0.76
N VAL A 200 13.43 2.26 -1.49
CA VAL A 200 13.90 2.10 -2.88
C VAL A 200 12.88 2.64 -3.88
N GLY A 201 11.67 2.13 -3.94
CA GLY A 201 10.60 2.66 -4.79
C GLY A 201 10.12 4.04 -4.34
N GLY A 202 10.14 4.27 -3.02
CA GLY A 202 9.75 5.50 -2.37
C GLY A 202 9.38 5.33 -0.91
N VAL A 203 8.75 6.37 -0.36
CA VAL A 203 8.31 6.43 1.03
C VAL A 203 6.85 6.87 1.08
N ILE A 204 6.05 6.18 1.85
CA ILE A 204 4.66 6.53 2.15
C ILE A 204 4.55 6.79 3.66
N ASN A 205 4.20 8.01 4.04
CA ASN A 205 4.07 8.40 5.43
C ASN A 205 2.61 8.70 5.77
N ILE A 206 2.03 7.88 6.64
CA ILE A 206 0.67 8.05 7.16
C ILE A 206 0.75 8.96 8.37
N ILE A 207 0.12 10.12 8.31
CA ILE A 207 0.07 11.07 9.42
C ILE A 207 -1.27 10.88 10.14
N THR A 208 -1.18 10.57 11.43
CA THR A 208 -2.35 10.42 12.29
C THR A 208 -2.82 11.76 12.83
N ARG A 209 -4.11 11.86 13.16
CA ARG A 209 -4.69 13.08 13.75
C ARG A 209 -3.99 13.47 15.03
N SER A 210 -3.70 14.75 15.16
CA SER A 210 -3.08 15.34 16.35
C SER A 210 -4.13 16.07 17.19
N PRO A 211 -4.04 16.04 18.53
CA PRO A 211 -4.97 16.78 19.39
C PRO A 211 -4.87 18.31 19.25
N PHE A 212 -3.80 18.81 18.59
CA PHE A 212 -3.63 20.24 18.32
C PHE A 212 -4.09 20.66 16.92
N ASP A 213 -4.41 19.71 16.03
CA ASP A 213 -4.90 19.99 14.69
C ASP A 213 -6.44 20.13 14.73
N GLY A 214 -6.92 21.34 14.54
CA GLY A 214 -8.35 21.66 14.55
C GLY A 214 -8.94 22.01 15.93
N PRO A 215 -10.24 22.29 16.01
CA PRO A 215 -10.94 22.51 17.27
C PRO A 215 -11.01 21.19 18.06
N GLY A 216 -11.01 21.26 19.40
CA GLY A 216 -11.21 20.10 20.26
C GLY A 216 -12.57 19.48 19.94
N THR A 217 -12.58 18.35 19.22
CA THR A 217 -13.81 17.72 18.70
C THR A 217 -13.73 16.21 18.88
N GLY A 218 -14.86 15.57 18.81
CA GLY A 218 -14.96 14.12 18.71
C GLY A 218 -15.76 13.71 17.49
N SER A 219 -15.72 12.45 17.11
CA SER A 219 -16.64 11.88 16.13
C SER A 219 -17.06 10.47 16.50
N LEU A 220 -18.28 10.14 16.16
CA LEU A 220 -18.82 8.78 16.20
C LEU A 220 -19.13 8.38 14.77
N ARG A 221 -18.67 7.22 14.34
CA ARG A 221 -18.94 6.68 13.02
C ARG A 221 -19.46 5.26 13.12
N ALA A 222 -20.50 4.96 12.34
CA ALA A 222 -20.98 3.59 12.13
C ALA A 222 -21.13 3.33 10.64
N ARG A 223 -20.76 2.14 10.18
CA ARG A 223 -20.90 1.67 8.81
C ARG A 223 -21.42 0.25 8.78
N ALA A 224 -22.33 -0.02 7.84
CA ALA A 224 -22.80 -1.36 7.50
C ALA A 224 -22.69 -1.57 6.00
N GLY A 225 -22.44 -2.81 5.54
CA GLY A 225 -22.26 -3.08 4.13
C GLY A 225 -22.40 -4.54 3.74
N SER A 226 -22.15 -4.81 2.46
CA SER A 226 -22.11 -6.16 1.89
C SER A 226 -21.16 -7.06 2.66
N TYR A 227 -21.39 -8.36 2.57
CA TYR A 227 -20.58 -9.42 3.21
C TYR A 227 -20.58 -9.33 4.75
N GLY A 228 -21.72 -9.01 5.35
CA GLY A 228 -21.84 -8.89 6.80
C GLY A 228 -20.96 -7.78 7.41
N THR A 229 -20.49 -6.82 6.60
CA THR A 229 -19.58 -5.79 7.09
C THR A 229 -20.25 -4.85 8.07
N SER A 230 -19.66 -4.70 9.25
CA SER A 230 -19.98 -3.67 10.24
C SER A 230 -18.70 -3.01 10.74
N GLU A 231 -18.74 -1.68 10.87
CA GLU A 231 -17.61 -0.92 11.42
C GLU A 231 -18.12 0.19 12.32
N THR A 232 -17.50 0.34 13.48
CA THR A 232 -17.75 1.43 14.42
C THR A 232 -16.46 2.11 14.79
N GLY A 233 -16.47 3.44 14.80
CA GLY A 233 -15.30 4.24 15.13
C GLY A 233 -15.67 5.41 16.05
N VAL A 234 -14.76 5.71 16.97
CA VAL A 234 -14.88 6.84 17.91
C VAL A 234 -13.55 7.58 17.88
N THR A 235 -13.61 8.89 17.77
CA THR A 235 -12.48 9.78 18.04
C THR A 235 -12.90 10.83 19.06
N ALA A 236 -11.97 11.22 19.93
CA ALA A 236 -12.17 12.31 20.87
C ALA A 236 -10.86 13.07 21.03
N GLN A 237 -10.95 14.39 21.10
CA GLN A 237 -9.81 15.27 21.28
C GLN A 237 -10.12 16.29 22.35
N TYR A 238 -9.19 16.48 23.29
CA TYR A 238 -9.19 17.55 24.27
C TYR A 238 -7.94 18.40 24.06
N ARG A 239 -8.12 19.70 24.17
CA ARG A 239 -7.01 20.66 24.05
C ARG A 239 -7.17 21.76 25.07
N SER A 240 -6.07 22.02 25.80
CA SER A 240 -5.85 23.24 26.58
C SER A 240 -4.73 24.05 25.94
N GLU A 241 -4.30 25.13 26.58
CA GLU A 241 -3.19 25.97 26.10
C GLU A 241 -1.87 25.19 25.95
N ARG A 242 -1.61 24.19 26.79
CA ARG A 242 -0.35 23.44 26.82
C ARG A 242 -0.46 21.96 26.68
N VAL A 243 -1.65 21.40 26.87
CA VAL A 243 -1.85 19.94 26.84
C VAL A 243 -2.91 19.57 25.82
N GLY A 244 -2.58 18.64 24.94
CA GLY A 244 -3.50 18.03 24.01
C GLY A 244 -3.58 16.53 24.25
N ILE A 245 -4.79 15.97 24.22
CA ILE A 245 -5.05 14.52 24.33
C ILE A 245 -5.99 14.13 23.20
N GLY A 246 -5.58 13.15 22.39
CA GLY A 246 -6.40 12.54 21.36
C GLY A 246 -6.59 11.05 21.63
N VAL A 247 -7.78 10.52 21.37
CA VAL A 247 -8.09 9.08 21.46
C VAL A 247 -8.84 8.67 20.20
N ALA A 248 -8.52 7.50 19.66
CA ALA A 248 -9.25 6.87 18.56
C ALA A 248 -9.44 5.38 18.86
N ILE A 249 -10.67 4.89 18.65
CA ILE A 249 -11.02 3.47 18.75
C ILE A 249 -11.79 3.10 17.50
N ASN A 250 -11.48 1.95 16.91
CA ASN A 250 -12.18 1.43 15.74
C ASN A 250 -12.37 -0.07 15.86
N ASN A 251 -13.54 -0.57 15.51
CA ASN A 251 -13.86 -1.99 15.42
C ASN A 251 -14.47 -2.27 14.05
N LEU A 252 -13.94 -3.28 13.35
CA LEU A 252 -14.40 -3.76 12.04
C LEU A 252 -14.65 -5.26 12.11
N GLU A 253 -15.79 -5.69 11.60
CA GLU A 253 -16.10 -7.10 11.35
C GLU A 253 -16.65 -7.26 9.93
N THR A 254 -16.25 -8.32 9.23
CA THR A 254 -16.78 -8.70 7.93
C THR A 254 -16.61 -10.20 7.70
N ASP A 255 -17.59 -10.83 7.04
CA ASP A 255 -17.48 -12.22 6.62
C ASP A 255 -16.57 -12.38 5.39
N GLY A 256 -16.28 -11.28 4.70
CA GLY A 256 -15.50 -11.29 3.47
C GLY A 256 -16.28 -11.75 2.24
N TYR A 257 -15.66 -11.62 1.06
CA TYR A 257 -16.28 -11.96 -0.22
C TYR A 257 -16.33 -13.48 -0.48
N ARG A 258 -15.35 -14.23 0.03
CA ARG A 258 -15.15 -15.66 -0.20
C ARG A 258 -15.50 -16.48 1.05
N ASP A 259 -15.64 -17.80 0.88
CA ASP A 259 -15.69 -18.72 2.01
C ASP A 259 -14.35 -18.69 2.77
N ASN A 260 -14.38 -18.86 4.08
CA ASN A 260 -13.20 -18.73 4.96
C ASN A 260 -12.42 -17.42 4.74
N ASN A 261 -13.12 -16.26 4.74
CA ASN A 261 -12.54 -14.97 4.40
C ASN A 261 -12.87 -13.87 5.44
N GLN A 262 -13.26 -14.25 6.65
CA GLN A 262 -13.60 -13.30 7.72
C GLN A 262 -12.40 -12.44 8.11
N ASN A 263 -12.70 -11.17 8.41
CA ASN A 263 -11.77 -10.24 9.04
C ASN A 263 -12.46 -9.60 10.26
N ARG A 264 -11.87 -9.76 11.43
CA ARG A 264 -12.26 -9.10 12.68
C ARG A 264 -11.08 -8.29 13.17
N GLN A 265 -11.35 -7.04 13.54
CA GLN A 265 -10.30 -6.11 13.86
C GLN A 265 -10.74 -5.09 14.88
N THR A 266 -9.92 -4.86 15.90
CA THR A 266 -10.08 -3.81 16.89
C THR A 266 -8.78 -3.02 17.02
N ASN A 267 -8.87 -1.68 16.99
CA ASN A 267 -7.74 -0.78 17.15
C ASN A 267 -8.03 0.26 18.22
N GLY A 268 -7.00 0.58 18.97
CA GLY A 268 -7.00 1.71 19.91
C GLY A 268 -5.75 2.56 19.72
N ALA A 269 -5.88 3.88 19.78
CA ALA A 269 -4.76 4.80 19.76
C ALA A 269 -5.00 5.96 20.72
N ALA A 270 -3.93 6.43 21.36
CA ALA A 270 -3.92 7.65 22.18
C ALA A 270 -2.69 8.50 21.82
N ASP A 271 -2.86 9.81 21.75
CA ASP A 271 -1.82 10.80 21.51
C ASP A 271 -1.89 11.87 22.61
N VAL A 272 -0.86 11.95 23.43
CA VAL A 272 -0.73 12.95 24.50
C VAL A 272 0.42 13.86 24.17
N ARG A 273 0.16 15.15 24.11
CA ARG A 273 1.16 16.19 23.81
C ARG A 273 1.18 17.28 24.83
N VAL A 274 2.39 17.71 25.15
CA VAL A 274 2.64 18.83 26.07
C VAL A 274 3.49 19.85 25.32
N LEU A 275 2.95 21.06 25.13
CA LEU A 275 3.70 22.18 24.58
C LEU A 275 4.62 22.73 25.65
N THR A 276 5.89 22.89 25.31
CA THR A 276 6.93 23.54 26.13
C THR A 276 7.29 24.85 25.51
N GLU A 277 8.12 25.65 26.21
CA GLU A 277 8.65 26.89 25.64
C GLU A 277 9.57 26.57 24.46
N GLY A 278 9.09 26.89 23.24
CA GLY A 278 9.79 26.62 21.98
C GLY A 278 9.78 25.15 21.51
N GLY A 279 8.95 24.29 22.09
CA GLY A 279 8.94 22.88 21.73
C GLY A 279 7.69 22.10 22.11
N GLU A 280 7.77 20.78 21.98
CA GLU A 280 6.68 19.83 22.24
C GLU A 280 7.25 18.49 22.72
N ILE A 281 6.60 17.89 23.71
CA ILE A 281 6.80 16.48 24.08
C ILE A 281 5.53 15.73 23.70
N GLY A 282 5.67 14.69 22.90
CA GLY A 282 4.56 13.81 22.48
C GLY A 282 4.77 12.38 22.93
N ILE A 283 3.71 11.74 23.41
CA ILE A 283 3.64 10.30 23.72
C ILE A 283 2.47 9.73 22.94
N LYS A 284 2.73 8.74 22.09
CA LYS A 284 1.69 8.00 21.39
C LYS A 284 1.69 6.55 21.82
N LEU A 285 0.50 6.03 22.07
CA LEU A 285 0.23 4.63 22.36
C LEU A 285 -0.73 4.09 21.30
N ALA A 286 -0.51 2.87 20.84
CA ALA A 286 -1.49 2.21 19.99
C ALA A 286 -1.48 0.70 20.27
N THR A 287 -2.65 0.10 20.12
CA THR A 287 -2.85 -1.35 20.18
C THR A 287 -3.75 -1.77 19.04
N ASP A 288 -3.52 -2.96 18.51
CA ASP A 288 -4.35 -3.55 17.47
C ASP A 288 -4.48 -5.06 17.67
N HIS A 289 -5.66 -5.55 17.37
CA HIS A 289 -5.97 -6.97 17.31
C HIS A 289 -6.65 -7.28 15.99
N GLN A 290 -6.16 -8.28 15.26
CA GLN A 290 -6.72 -8.72 13.99
C GLN A 290 -6.84 -10.24 13.95
N GLY A 291 -8.00 -10.74 13.52
CA GLY A 291 -8.23 -12.14 13.18
C GLY A 291 -8.63 -12.26 11.72
N LEU A 292 -7.86 -13.00 10.93
CA LEU A 292 -8.11 -13.26 9.52
C LEU A 292 -8.38 -14.73 9.29
N ARG A 293 -9.37 -15.03 8.44
CA ARG A 293 -9.53 -16.31 7.78
C ARG A 293 -8.95 -16.24 6.37
N LEU A 294 -8.27 -17.28 5.94
CA LEU A 294 -7.44 -17.29 4.74
C LEU A 294 -8.00 -18.32 3.74
N PRO A 295 -8.70 -17.88 2.68
CA PRO A 295 -9.40 -18.79 1.75
C PRO A 295 -8.49 -19.52 0.76
N GLY A 296 -7.20 -19.15 0.67
CA GLY A 296 -6.29 -19.63 -0.37
C GLY A 296 -6.67 -19.15 -1.77
N ALA A 297 -6.09 -19.73 -2.79
CA ALA A 297 -6.30 -19.35 -4.18
C ALA A 297 -7.49 -20.08 -4.85
N ARG A 298 -7.73 -19.74 -6.11
CA ARG A 298 -8.59 -20.52 -7.03
C ARG A 298 -7.71 -21.07 -8.16
N GLN A 299 -7.69 -22.38 -8.30
CA GLN A 299 -6.83 -23.06 -9.28
C GLN A 299 -7.44 -23.00 -10.68
N VAL A 300 -6.56 -22.73 -11.66
CA VAL A 300 -6.84 -22.91 -13.10
C VAL A 300 -5.75 -23.79 -13.70
N GLN A 301 -6.16 -24.88 -14.33
CA GLN A 301 -5.28 -25.85 -15.01
C GLN A 301 -5.99 -26.39 -16.25
N PRO A 302 -5.78 -25.78 -17.44
CA PRO A 302 -6.48 -26.17 -18.68
C PRO A 302 -6.29 -27.61 -19.06
N SER A 303 -5.09 -28.19 -18.94
CA SER A 303 -4.80 -29.59 -19.28
C SER A 303 -5.60 -30.61 -18.45
N ALA A 304 -6.00 -30.24 -17.24
CA ALA A 304 -6.82 -31.05 -16.35
C ALA A 304 -8.32 -30.68 -16.39
N GLY A 305 -8.72 -29.71 -17.23
CA GLY A 305 -10.10 -29.22 -17.29
C GLY A 305 -10.52 -28.45 -16.03
N VAL A 306 -9.58 -27.97 -15.20
CA VAL A 306 -9.89 -27.28 -13.95
C VAL A 306 -9.93 -25.77 -14.19
N ASN A 307 -11.05 -25.15 -13.82
CA ASN A 307 -11.18 -23.68 -13.81
C ASN A 307 -12.09 -23.25 -12.65
N GLN A 308 -11.52 -23.19 -11.45
CA GLN A 308 -12.25 -22.79 -10.26
C GLN A 308 -12.65 -21.30 -10.27
N LEU A 309 -11.95 -20.44 -11.04
CA LEU A 309 -12.39 -19.05 -11.21
C LEU A 309 -13.76 -18.94 -11.88
N ALA A 310 -14.09 -19.87 -12.75
CA ALA A 310 -15.39 -19.89 -13.46
C ALA A 310 -16.45 -20.71 -12.70
N THR A 311 -16.06 -21.83 -12.07
CA THR A 311 -17.02 -22.80 -11.51
C THR A 311 -17.31 -22.55 -10.02
N ASP A 312 -16.34 -22.00 -9.29
CA ASP A 312 -16.45 -21.81 -7.84
C ASP A 312 -15.56 -20.63 -7.38
N ARG A 313 -15.89 -19.44 -7.86
CA ARG A 313 -15.10 -18.24 -7.65
C ARG A 313 -14.95 -17.85 -6.17
N ARG A 314 -15.98 -18.10 -5.36
CA ARG A 314 -16.05 -17.71 -3.95
C ARG A 314 -15.54 -18.78 -2.98
N GLY A 315 -15.37 -19.99 -3.40
CA GLY A 315 -14.95 -21.11 -2.54
C GLY A 315 -13.57 -20.92 -1.91
N ALA A 316 -13.31 -21.65 -0.83
CA ALA A 316 -12.02 -21.70 -0.15
C ALA A 316 -11.24 -22.96 -0.56
N GLN A 317 -9.98 -22.83 -0.93
CA GLN A 317 -9.05 -23.94 -1.08
C GLN A 317 -8.47 -24.37 0.26
N THR A 318 -8.35 -23.44 1.19
CA THR A 318 -7.79 -23.63 2.53
C THR A 318 -8.85 -23.26 3.59
N PRO A 319 -9.86 -24.14 3.82
CA PRO A 319 -11.00 -23.81 4.70
C PRO A 319 -10.64 -23.75 6.18
N LEU A 320 -9.45 -24.22 6.58
CA LEU A 320 -8.99 -24.23 7.98
C LEU A 320 -7.98 -23.11 8.29
N ASP A 321 -7.38 -22.52 7.27
CA ASP A 321 -6.30 -21.56 7.43
C ASP A 321 -6.77 -20.26 8.08
N TYR A 322 -5.96 -19.77 8.99
CA TYR A 322 -6.19 -18.49 9.66
C TYR A 322 -4.89 -17.81 10.10
N SER A 323 -4.97 -16.52 10.38
CA SER A 323 -3.93 -15.76 11.04
C SER A 323 -4.56 -14.82 12.08
N GLN A 324 -3.96 -14.72 13.24
CA GLN A 324 -4.29 -13.76 14.29
C GLN A 324 -3.05 -12.92 14.58
N ARG A 325 -3.24 -11.63 14.82
CA ARG A 325 -2.15 -10.71 15.11
C ARG A 325 -2.54 -9.77 16.25
N ASN A 326 -1.65 -9.63 17.20
CA ASN A 326 -1.72 -8.66 18.29
C ASN A 326 -0.54 -7.72 18.17
N GLY A 327 -0.78 -6.41 18.14
CA GLY A 327 0.26 -5.40 18.05
C GLY A 327 0.13 -4.37 19.15
N ASN A 328 1.27 -3.93 19.70
CA ASN A 328 1.35 -2.80 20.61
C ASN A 328 2.46 -1.86 20.16
N ARG A 329 2.26 -0.56 20.35
CA ARG A 329 3.23 0.45 19.97
C ARG A 329 3.23 1.61 20.95
N MET A 330 4.43 2.05 21.33
CA MET A 330 4.66 3.25 22.11
C MET A 330 5.73 4.09 21.43
N THR A 331 5.51 5.39 21.31
CA THR A 331 6.52 6.34 20.84
C THR A 331 6.59 7.56 21.75
N VAL A 332 7.79 8.06 21.95
CA VAL A 332 8.05 9.29 22.67
C VAL A 332 8.89 10.18 21.77
N ASP A 333 8.44 11.41 21.54
CA ASP A 333 9.10 12.41 20.74
C ASP A 333 9.26 13.70 21.54
N TRP A 334 10.47 14.21 21.57
CA TRP A 334 10.77 15.55 22.10
C TRP A 334 11.29 16.43 20.97
N GLN A 335 10.57 17.50 20.69
CA GLN A 335 10.95 18.51 19.73
C GLN A 335 11.25 19.80 20.46
N GLN A 336 12.37 20.44 20.13
CA GLN A 336 12.79 21.68 20.77
C GLN A 336 13.51 22.57 19.78
N ARG A 337 13.12 23.84 19.74
CA ARG A 337 13.87 24.90 19.06
C ARG A 337 14.92 25.48 20.01
N ALA A 338 16.16 25.61 19.54
CA ALA A 338 17.25 26.25 20.26
C ALA A 338 18.09 27.05 19.28
N GLY A 339 18.03 28.38 19.42
CA GLY A 339 18.67 29.32 18.48
C GLY A 339 18.14 29.14 17.05
N SER A 340 19.04 28.95 16.07
CA SER A 340 18.71 28.68 14.66
C SER A 340 18.49 27.18 14.36
N GLY A 341 18.45 26.33 15.38
CA GLY A 341 18.30 24.87 15.24
C GLY A 341 16.96 24.35 15.77
N ASP A 342 16.42 23.33 15.14
CA ASP A 342 15.32 22.50 15.63
C ASP A 342 15.87 21.11 15.92
N PHE A 343 15.68 20.63 17.13
CA PHE A 343 16.07 19.29 17.58
C PHE A 343 14.84 18.41 17.71
N ASN A 344 14.97 17.14 17.30
CA ASN A 344 13.97 16.12 17.56
C ASN A 344 14.66 14.87 18.07
N ILE A 345 14.30 14.42 19.26
CA ILE A 345 14.76 13.15 19.84
C ILE A 345 13.56 12.23 19.92
N GLY A 346 13.63 11.14 19.18
CA GLY A 346 12.55 10.17 19.10
C GLY A 346 12.98 8.78 19.57
N GLY A 347 12.19 8.17 20.46
CA GLY A 347 12.28 6.77 20.89
C GLY A 347 11.00 6.01 20.57
N GLY A 348 11.10 4.72 20.32
CA GLY A 348 9.93 3.87 20.06
C GLY A 348 10.16 2.44 20.48
N TRP A 349 9.08 1.83 20.95
CA TRP A 349 8.95 0.39 21.15
C TRP A 349 7.72 -0.11 20.43
N ARG A 350 7.82 -1.29 19.84
CA ARG A 350 6.71 -1.98 19.17
C ARG A 350 6.85 -3.47 19.41
N SER A 351 5.74 -4.13 19.74
CA SER A 351 5.66 -5.59 19.81
C SER A 351 4.60 -6.10 18.86
N LYS A 352 4.80 -7.31 18.35
CA LYS A 352 3.86 -8.08 17.55
C LYS A 352 3.92 -9.54 17.96
N GLU A 353 2.75 -10.11 18.22
CA GLU A 353 2.55 -11.55 18.26
C GLU A 353 1.69 -11.95 17.06
N GLN A 354 2.13 -12.93 16.29
CA GLN A 354 1.37 -13.48 15.18
C GLN A 354 1.22 -14.98 15.32
N ILE A 355 -0.03 -15.42 15.35
CA ILE A 355 -0.42 -16.84 15.38
C ILE A 355 -1.00 -17.17 14.00
N SER A 356 -0.49 -18.23 13.37
CA SER A 356 -0.97 -18.67 12.06
C SER A 356 -1.12 -20.19 12.02
N TYR A 357 -2.12 -20.65 11.31
CA TYR A 357 -2.34 -22.05 11.02
C TYR A 357 -2.54 -22.23 9.51
N PHE A 358 -1.80 -23.14 8.94
CA PHE A 358 -1.88 -23.55 7.55
C PHE A 358 -2.04 -25.06 7.44
N ASP A 359 -2.93 -25.51 6.58
CA ASP A 359 -3.08 -26.94 6.24
C ASP A 359 -2.60 -27.19 4.81
N PHE A 360 -1.43 -27.75 4.66
CA PHE A 360 -0.85 -28.12 3.37
C PHE A 360 -1.30 -29.51 2.91
N GLY A 361 -2.63 -29.70 2.75
CA GLY A 361 -3.18 -30.96 2.26
C GLY A 361 -3.07 -32.11 3.29
N GLY A 362 -3.35 -31.82 4.55
CA GLY A 362 -3.27 -32.77 5.67
C GLY A 362 -1.94 -32.72 6.43
N PHE A 363 -1.05 -31.80 6.07
CA PHE A 363 0.18 -31.49 6.81
C PHE A 363 0.01 -30.14 7.52
N PRO A 364 -0.47 -30.14 8.77
CA PRO A 364 -0.72 -28.91 9.51
C PRO A 364 0.60 -28.24 9.96
N ASP A 365 0.65 -26.92 9.81
CA ASP A 365 1.76 -26.08 10.26
C ASP A 365 1.18 -24.95 11.12
N TYR A 366 1.37 -25.05 12.41
CA TYR A 366 0.97 -24.06 13.41
C TYR A 366 2.19 -23.24 13.83
N ARG A 367 2.08 -21.94 13.71
CA ARG A 367 3.18 -20.99 13.93
C ARG A 367 2.80 -19.95 14.97
N VAL A 368 3.75 -19.62 15.83
CA VAL A 368 3.69 -18.46 16.73
C VAL A 368 4.96 -17.65 16.54
N ALA A 369 4.80 -16.44 16.04
CA ALA A 369 5.90 -15.50 15.82
C ALA A 369 5.76 -14.31 16.77
N ASP A 370 6.80 -14.06 17.56
CA ASP A 370 6.95 -12.92 18.45
C ASP A 370 8.02 -11.98 17.88
N LEU A 371 7.73 -10.69 17.88
CA LEU A 371 8.65 -9.65 17.40
C LEU A 371 8.60 -8.44 18.34
N ASP A 372 9.76 -8.05 18.84
CA ASP A 372 9.98 -6.78 19.53
C ASP A 372 10.91 -5.88 18.75
N VAL A 373 10.57 -4.60 18.66
CA VAL A 373 11.36 -3.60 17.94
C VAL A 373 11.61 -2.38 18.84
N LEU A 374 12.87 -2.05 19.02
CA LEU A 374 13.30 -0.82 19.65
C LEU A 374 13.86 0.14 18.61
N SER A 375 13.60 1.42 18.77
CA SER A 375 14.14 2.46 17.88
C SER A 375 14.56 3.70 18.64
N PHE A 376 15.65 4.33 18.17
CA PHE A 376 16.15 5.64 18.66
C PHE A 376 16.62 6.46 17.47
N THR A 377 16.00 7.64 17.24
CA THR A 377 16.17 8.42 16.01
C THR A 377 16.32 9.91 16.28
N PRO A 378 17.41 10.35 16.95
CA PRO A 378 17.70 11.75 17.15
C PRO A 378 18.09 12.43 15.84
N ARG A 379 17.60 13.65 15.65
CA ARG A 379 17.90 14.46 14.45
C ARG A 379 17.86 15.93 14.75
N MET A 380 18.58 16.69 13.95
CA MET A 380 18.70 18.13 14.05
C MET A 380 18.48 18.76 12.67
N ARG A 381 17.74 19.85 12.64
CA ARG A 381 17.70 20.79 11.52
C ARG A 381 18.35 22.08 11.93
N TRP A 382 19.22 22.62 11.09
CA TRP A 382 19.94 23.85 11.34
C TRP A 382 20.01 24.69 10.07
N SER A 383 19.74 25.99 10.19
CA SER A 383 19.79 26.96 9.08
C SER A 383 20.90 27.97 9.29
N PRO A 384 22.16 27.62 8.98
CA PRO A 384 23.30 28.52 9.17
C PRO A 384 23.33 29.62 8.10
N GLU A 385 23.91 30.73 8.43
CA GLU A 385 24.30 31.77 7.48
C GLU A 385 25.62 31.37 6.83
N LEU A 386 25.54 30.72 5.66
CA LEU A 386 26.68 30.31 4.87
C LEU A 386 26.69 31.02 3.51
N PRO A 387 27.87 31.17 2.86
CA PRO A 387 27.96 31.72 1.52
C PRO A 387 27.18 30.91 0.50
N GLY A 388 26.59 31.56 -0.50
CA GLY A 388 25.91 30.92 -1.63
C GLY A 388 24.38 30.91 -1.56
N GLY A 389 23.79 31.28 -0.42
CA GLY A 389 22.33 31.34 -0.26
C GLY A 389 21.84 30.91 1.12
N SER A 390 20.57 30.58 1.23
CA SER A 390 19.98 30.06 2.46
C SER A 390 20.11 28.55 2.54
N HIS A 391 20.89 28.07 3.49
CA HIS A 391 21.10 26.64 3.76
C HIS A 391 20.10 26.12 4.79
N THR A 392 19.66 24.88 4.61
CA THR A 392 18.93 24.10 5.61
C THR A 392 19.56 22.72 5.70
N LEU A 393 20.37 22.53 6.75
CA LEU A 393 21.05 21.28 7.04
C LEU A 393 20.17 20.39 7.91
N VAL A 394 20.02 19.12 7.54
CA VAL A 394 19.38 18.09 8.34
C VAL A 394 20.38 16.98 8.58
N ALA A 395 20.70 16.71 9.84
CA ALA A 395 21.57 15.62 10.25
C ALA A 395 20.86 14.73 11.25
N GLY A 396 21.18 13.43 11.25
CA GLY A 396 20.57 12.52 12.18
C GLY A 396 21.29 11.19 12.29
N PHE A 397 20.83 10.47 13.29
CA PHE A 397 21.25 9.11 13.61
C PHE A 397 20.01 8.25 13.76
N ASP A 398 20.03 7.06 13.18
CA ASP A 398 18.97 6.06 13.31
C ASP A 398 19.55 4.77 13.88
N TRP A 399 18.93 4.26 14.92
CA TRP A 399 19.20 2.95 15.47
C TRP A 399 17.90 2.19 15.63
N TYR A 400 17.86 0.98 15.08
CA TYR A 400 16.77 0.04 15.18
C TYR A 400 17.33 -1.31 15.62
N HIS A 401 16.59 -2.00 16.49
CA HIS A 401 16.89 -3.35 16.94
C HIS A 401 15.60 -4.18 16.92
N TRP A 402 15.67 -5.34 16.29
CA TRP A 402 14.60 -6.31 16.20
C TRP A 402 15.03 -7.59 16.92
N ASP A 403 14.18 -8.11 17.81
CA ASP A 403 14.22 -9.44 18.36
C ASP A 403 13.05 -10.23 17.79
N TYR A 404 13.33 -11.29 17.07
CA TYR A 404 12.34 -12.14 16.40
C TYR A 404 12.47 -13.56 16.89
N ARG A 405 11.32 -14.19 17.23
CA ARG A 405 11.23 -15.61 17.58
C ARG A 405 10.06 -16.24 16.86
N LEU A 406 10.29 -17.32 16.13
CA LEU A 406 9.26 -18.13 15.48
C LEU A 406 9.30 -19.56 16.03
N LYS A 407 8.18 -20.01 16.60
CA LYS A 407 7.95 -21.41 16.99
C LYS A 407 7.05 -22.09 15.98
N ARG A 408 7.39 -23.30 15.57
CA ARG A 408 6.59 -24.13 14.67
C ARG A 408 6.22 -25.45 15.32
N SER A 409 4.95 -25.84 15.16
CA SER A 409 4.42 -27.13 15.61
C SER A 409 3.34 -27.62 14.65
N ASN A 410 2.86 -28.85 14.79
CA ASN A 410 1.77 -29.38 14.00
C ASN A 410 0.38 -29.05 14.54
N SER A 411 0.29 -28.44 15.74
CA SER A 411 -0.99 -28.09 16.37
C SER A 411 -0.82 -27.09 17.50
N THR A 412 -1.91 -26.47 17.92
CA THR A 412 -1.95 -25.59 19.09
C THR A 412 -1.56 -26.30 20.38
N ALA A 413 -1.92 -27.59 20.52
CA ALA A 413 -1.62 -28.38 21.72
C ALA A 413 -0.11 -28.65 21.89
N ASN A 414 0.63 -28.69 20.77
CA ASN A 414 2.04 -29.06 20.73
C ASN A 414 3.01 -27.87 20.65
N ILE A 415 2.50 -26.63 20.74
CA ILE A 415 3.37 -25.43 20.63
C ILE A 415 4.33 -25.26 21.82
N SER A 416 4.08 -25.92 22.95
CA SER A 416 5.01 -25.95 24.07
C SER A 416 6.24 -26.83 23.83
N THR A 417 6.14 -27.74 22.83
CA THR A 417 7.23 -28.64 22.36
C THR A 417 7.36 -28.48 20.84
N PRO A 418 7.78 -27.29 20.35
CA PRO A 418 7.86 -27.01 18.92
C PRO A 418 8.93 -27.87 18.26
N TYR A 419 8.71 -28.26 17.00
CA TYR A 419 9.74 -28.97 16.24
C TYR A 419 10.81 -28.03 15.65
N ASN A 420 10.50 -26.73 15.42
CA ASN A 420 11.48 -25.67 15.15
C ASN A 420 11.25 -24.48 16.07
N THR A 421 12.34 -23.89 16.54
CA THR A 421 12.37 -22.56 17.14
C THR A 421 13.45 -21.74 16.46
N ILE A 422 13.05 -20.74 15.70
CA ILE A 422 13.95 -19.81 15.01
C ILE A 422 14.04 -18.56 15.86
N ASP A 423 15.25 -18.22 16.32
CA ASP A 423 15.56 -16.96 16.98
C ASP A 423 16.44 -16.13 16.04
N ALA A 424 16.05 -14.87 15.80
CA ALA A 424 16.83 -13.96 14.97
C ALA A 424 16.87 -12.57 15.59
N GLN A 425 18.05 -11.96 15.56
CA GLN A 425 18.27 -10.59 15.97
C GLN A 425 18.77 -9.80 14.78
N GLN A 426 18.22 -8.59 14.60
CA GLN A 426 18.67 -7.67 13.58
C GLN A 426 18.96 -6.30 14.19
N GLN A 427 20.00 -5.64 13.73
CA GLN A 427 20.33 -4.27 14.12
C GLN A 427 20.73 -3.45 12.92
N ASN A 428 20.06 -2.30 12.74
CA ASN A 428 20.42 -1.28 11.75
C ASN A 428 20.90 -0.03 12.47
N THR A 429 22.04 0.51 12.02
CA THR A 429 22.63 1.73 12.57
C THR A 429 23.02 2.63 11.41
N GLY A 430 22.41 3.82 11.31
CA GLY A 430 22.63 4.76 10.21
C GLY A 430 22.95 6.17 10.68
N VAL A 431 23.81 6.86 9.93
CA VAL A 431 24.09 8.29 10.07
C VAL A 431 23.85 8.99 8.75
N TYR A 432 23.28 10.19 8.76
CA TYR A 432 22.96 10.92 7.54
C TYR A 432 23.10 12.43 7.70
N LEU A 433 23.36 13.09 6.57
CA LEU A 433 23.40 14.53 6.41
C LEU A 433 22.76 14.89 5.07
N GLN A 434 21.90 15.91 5.08
CA GLN A 434 21.32 16.50 3.87
C GLN A 434 21.35 18.02 3.98
N ASP A 435 21.74 18.70 2.89
CA ASP A 435 21.62 20.14 2.75
C ASP A 435 20.61 20.50 1.67
N THR A 436 19.75 21.46 1.97
CA THR A 436 18.87 22.11 1.02
C THR A 436 19.30 23.57 0.90
N LEU A 437 19.85 23.94 -0.26
CA LEU A 437 20.38 25.28 -0.54
C LEU A 437 19.42 26.05 -1.46
N LYS A 438 18.80 27.10 -0.96
CA LYS A 438 18.11 28.11 -1.77
C LYS A 438 19.14 29.13 -2.30
N VAL A 439 19.63 28.88 -3.52
CA VAL A 439 20.60 29.77 -4.21
C VAL A 439 19.94 31.08 -4.60
N SER A 440 18.66 31.02 -4.97
CA SER A 440 17.85 32.18 -5.34
C SER A 440 16.35 31.88 -5.15
N PRO A 441 15.45 32.85 -5.27
CA PRO A 441 14.01 32.60 -5.25
C PRO A 441 13.52 31.59 -6.31
N ARG A 442 14.35 31.34 -7.35
CA ARG A 442 14.02 30.42 -8.47
C ARG A 442 14.78 29.10 -8.41
N LEU A 443 15.89 29.01 -7.68
CA LEU A 443 16.77 27.85 -7.72
C LEU A 443 16.99 27.28 -6.31
N THR A 444 16.52 26.06 -6.10
CA THR A 444 16.80 25.26 -4.90
C THR A 444 17.58 24.01 -5.32
N LEU A 445 18.66 23.74 -4.61
CA LEU A 445 19.49 22.53 -4.75
C LEU A 445 19.33 21.70 -3.48
N ASN A 446 19.42 20.39 -3.57
CA ASN A 446 19.65 19.54 -2.41
C ASN A 446 20.75 18.52 -2.68
N ALA A 447 21.47 18.15 -1.62
CA ALA A 447 22.46 17.08 -1.65
C ALA A 447 22.44 16.35 -0.31
N GLY A 448 22.59 15.04 -0.32
CA GLY A 448 22.58 14.26 0.90
C GLY A 448 23.38 12.98 0.80
N LEU A 449 23.82 12.51 1.97
CA LEU A 449 24.60 11.27 2.12
C LEU A 449 24.11 10.51 3.34
N ARG A 450 24.13 9.18 3.28
CA ARG A 450 23.89 8.26 4.40
C ARG A 450 24.88 7.11 4.35
N TYR A 451 25.32 6.68 5.51
CA TYR A 451 25.97 5.40 5.72
C TYR A 451 25.14 4.59 6.70
N GLU A 452 24.92 3.30 6.40
CA GLU A 452 24.17 2.39 7.26
C GLU A 452 24.88 1.06 7.40
N ARG A 453 24.92 0.55 8.62
CA ARG A 453 25.43 -0.77 8.97
C ARG A 453 24.26 -1.65 9.40
N PHE A 454 24.26 -2.85 8.87
CA PHE A 454 23.33 -3.93 9.14
C PHE A 454 24.05 -5.10 9.81
N LYS A 455 23.45 -5.66 10.85
CA LYS A 455 23.84 -6.92 11.45
C LYS A 455 22.63 -7.80 11.62
N ALA A 456 22.75 -9.08 11.33
CA ALA A 456 21.76 -10.10 11.60
C ALA A 456 22.45 -11.36 12.13
N ASP A 457 21.89 -11.92 13.20
CA ASP A 457 22.29 -13.19 13.79
C ASP A 457 21.04 -14.08 13.84
N ALA A 458 21.13 -15.35 13.42
CA ALA A 458 19.99 -16.26 13.38
C ALA A 458 20.39 -17.67 13.80
N THR A 459 19.49 -18.34 14.53
CA THR A 459 19.63 -19.72 14.98
C THR A 459 18.32 -20.47 14.76
N ASP A 460 18.37 -21.76 14.48
CA ASP A 460 17.23 -22.65 14.37
C ASP A 460 17.47 -23.88 15.26
N THR A 461 16.70 -23.99 16.32
CA THR A 461 16.70 -25.16 17.20
C THR A 461 15.64 -26.13 16.70
N TYR A 462 16.07 -27.33 16.31
CA TYR A 462 15.21 -28.37 15.77
C TYR A 462 15.15 -29.59 16.67
N ASP A 463 13.93 -30.11 16.93
CA ASP A 463 13.68 -31.34 17.68
C ASP A 463 12.93 -32.36 16.79
N ALA A 464 13.64 -33.36 16.30
CA ALA A 464 13.08 -34.45 15.48
C ALA A 464 12.10 -35.35 16.26
N THR A 465 12.13 -35.31 17.59
CA THR A 465 11.27 -36.14 18.47
C THR A 465 9.96 -35.44 18.82
N ALA A 466 9.88 -34.12 18.59
CA ALA A 466 8.68 -33.36 18.80
C ALA A 466 7.55 -33.80 17.83
N PRO A 467 6.29 -33.71 18.24
CA PRO A 467 5.15 -34.04 17.39
C PRO A 467 5.18 -33.27 16.06
N GLY A 468 5.26 -33.97 14.93
CA GLY A 468 5.40 -33.40 13.58
C GLY A 468 6.84 -33.16 13.13
N GLY A 469 7.84 -33.37 13.99
CA GLY A 469 9.25 -33.11 13.70
C GLY A 469 9.91 -34.14 12.75
N ALA A 470 9.35 -35.33 12.60
CA ALA A 470 9.99 -36.42 11.83
C ALA A 470 10.35 -36.09 10.38
N PHE A 471 9.70 -35.10 9.78
CA PHE A 471 9.88 -34.67 8.39
C PHE A 471 10.53 -33.26 8.27
N GLY A 472 11.02 -32.70 9.37
CA GLY A 472 11.65 -31.40 9.39
C GLY A 472 13.19 -31.46 9.40
N SER A 473 13.80 -30.33 9.52
CA SER A 473 15.25 -30.16 9.73
C SER A 473 15.51 -28.83 10.44
N GLY A 474 16.70 -28.67 11.02
CA GLY A 474 17.20 -27.39 11.54
C GLY A 474 18.19 -26.75 10.59
N ALA A 475 18.25 -25.42 10.58
CA ALA A 475 19.25 -24.66 9.88
C ALA A 475 20.48 -24.42 10.80
N PRO A 476 21.73 -24.58 10.32
CA PRO A 476 22.91 -24.18 11.06
C PRO A 476 22.86 -22.69 11.42
N ALA A 477 23.29 -22.32 12.63
CA ALA A 477 23.37 -20.92 13.05
C ALA A 477 24.24 -20.11 12.09
N GLY A 478 23.83 -18.86 11.84
CA GLY A 478 24.53 -17.99 10.94
C GLY A 478 24.45 -16.52 11.33
N SER A 479 25.34 -15.72 10.76
CA SER A 479 25.36 -14.27 10.96
C SER A 479 25.77 -13.52 9.69
N GLN A 480 25.25 -12.29 9.55
CA GLN A 480 25.58 -11.38 8.47
C GLN A 480 25.95 -9.99 9.02
N ASN A 481 26.95 -9.36 8.45
CA ASN A 481 27.34 -8.00 8.81
C ASN A 481 27.68 -7.26 7.51
N GLU A 482 26.78 -6.37 7.11
CA GLU A 482 26.83 -5.63 5.85
C GLU A 482 26.83 -4.13 6.13
N SER A 483 27.24 -3.36 5.13
CA SER A 483 27.12 -1.91 5.16
C SER A 483 26.83 -1.38 3.78
N GLU A 484 25.99 -0.35 3.74
CA GLU A 484 25.64 0.33 2.50
C GLU A 484 25.63 1.85 2.68
N TYR A 485 25.72 2.55 1.55
CA TYR A 485 25.62 4.00 1.50
C TYR A 485 24.54 4.43 0.53
N ALA A 486 23.89 5.54 0.85
CA ALA A 486 22.99 6.24 -0.05
C ALA A 486 23.50 7.66 -0.30
N TYR A 487 23.18 8.18 -1.49
CA TYR A 487 23.36 9.58 -1.80
C TYR A 487 22.18 10.09 -2.63
N GLU A 488 21.96 11.38 -2.58
CA GLU A 488 21.05 12.05 -3.48
C GLU A 488 21.56 13.45 -3.86
N ALA A 489 21.19 13.87 -5.05
CA ALA A 489 21.34 15.24 -5.51
C ALA A 489 20.08 15.65 -6.28
N GLY A 490 19.56 16.83 -5.99
CA GLY A 490 18.32 17.31 -6.60
C GLY A 490 18.39 18.79 -6.94
N VAL A 491 17.60 19.19 -7.92
CA VAL A 491 17.43 20.57 -8.35
C VAL A 491 15.94 20.86 -8.57
N ARG A 492 15.49 21.99 -8.07
CA ARG A 492 14.19 22.58 -8.41
C ARG A 492 14.44 23.97 -8.97
N TYR A 493 13.95 24.21 -10.18
CA TYR A 493 14.05 25.49 -10.87
C TYR A 493 12.66 26.04 -11.22
N ALA A 494 12.27 27.15 -10.59
CA ALA A 494 11.04 27.86 -10.93
C ALA A 494 11.23 28.63 -12.24
N LEU A 495 10.81 28.01 -13.37
CA LEU A 495 10.88 28.59 -14.70
C LEU A 495 9.99 29.85 -14.77
N THR A 496 8.79 29.75 -14.20
CA THR A 496 7.82 30.85 -14.00
C THR A 496 7.22 30.75 -12.60
N PRO A 497 6.41 31.73 -12.15
CA PRO A 497 5.71 31.60 -10.87
C PRO A 497 4.78 30.39 -10.74
N VAL A 498 4.36 29.80 -11.89
CA VAL A 498 3.41 28.67 -11.93
C VAL A 498 4.03 27.39 -12.47
N VAL A 499 5.25 27.41 -13.02
CA VAL A 499 5.93 26.24 -13.59
C VAL A 499 7.27 26.03 -12.91
N SER A 500 7.48 24.83 -12.38
CA SER A 500 8.77 24.38 -11.83
C SER A 500 9.25 23.14 -12.56
N LEU A 501 10.57 23.07 -12.77
CA LEU A 501 11.28 21.89 -13.24
C LEU A 501 12.01 21.25 -12.05
N ILE A 502 12.00 19.93 -12.02
CA ILE A 502 12.62 19.13 -10.94
C ILE A 502 13.52 18.10 -11.60
N GLY A 503 14.75 17.98 -11.12
CA GLY A 503 15.67 16.90 -11.48
C GLY A 503 16.18 16.24 -10.21
N LYS A 504 16.31 14.91 -10.19
CA LYS A 504 16.87 14.17 -9.07
C LYS A 504 17.68 12.99 -9.55
N THR A 505 18.80 12.74 -8.89
CA THR A 505 19.51 11.46 -8.92
C THR A 505 19.72 10.96 -7.50
N ALA A 506 19.58 9.65 -7.28
CA ALA A 506 19.73 9.06 -5.96
C ALA A 506 20.21 7.61 -6.04
N ARG A 507 21.00 7.17 -5.06
CA ARG A 507 21.29 5.77 -4.79
C ARG A 507 20.55 5.34 -3.54
N SER A 508 19.84 4.23 -3.59
CA SER A 508 19.12 3.60 -2.49
C SER A 508 19.52 2.13 -2.34
N PHE A 509 19.15 1.54 -1.21
CA PHE A 509 19.48 0.15 -0.89
C PHE A 509 18.44 -0.48 0.01
N ARG A 510 18.46 -1.84 0.12
CA ARG A 510 17.80 -2.61 1.17
C ARG A 510 18.59 -3.84 1.55
N PHE A 511 18.38 -4.33 2.76
CA PHE A 511 18.91 -5.61 3.26
C PHE A 511 17.81 -6.69 3.21
N ALA A 512 18.21 -7.96 3.23
CA ALA A 512 17.28 -9.07 3.33
C ALA A 512 16.70 -9.16 4.76
N ASN A 513 15.41 -9.47 4.86
CA ASN A 513 14.74 -9.77 6.12
C ASN A 513 14.88 -11.25 6.50
N ILE A 514 14.37 -11.65 7.69
CA ILE A 514 14.53 -13.00 8.21
C ILE A 514 13.90 -14.06 7.30
N ASP A 515 12.72 -13.81 6.75
CA ASP A 515 12.04 -14.77 5.88
C ASP A 515 12.71 -14.87 4.48
N GLU A 516 13.46 -13.83 4.07
CA GLU A 516 14.24 -13.86 2.84
C GLU A 516 15.57 -14.59 2.99
N ILE A 517 16.10 -14.71 4.21
CA ILE A 517 17.32 -15.47 4.49
C ILE A 517 17.06 -16.89 5.02
N TYR A 518 15.89 -17.16 5.62
CA TYR A 518 15.52 -18.50 6.10
C TYR A 518 14.67 -19.22 5.06
N GLU A 519 15.13 -20.36 4.59
CA GLU A 519 14.45 -21.11 3.55
C GLU A 519 14.52 -22.62 3.77
N THR A 520 13.61 -23.35 3.11
CA THR A 520 13.71 -24.79 2.93
C THR A 520 14.25 -25.07 1.53
N SER A 521 15.42 -25.67 1.44
CA SER A 521 16.08 -26.01 0.18
C SER A 521 15.27 -27.04 -0.64
N ALA A 522 15.66 -27.24 -1.90
CA ALA A 522 15.10 -28.26 -2.78
C ALA A 522 15.22 -29.69 -2.24
N THR A 523 16.13 -29.94 -1.30
CA THR A 523 16.31 -31.22 -0.61
C THR A 523 15.53 -31.29 0.71
N PHE A 524 14.60 -30.37 0.94
CA PHE A 524 13.78 -30.25 2.14
C PHE A 524 14.61 -30.04 3.43
N THR A 525 15.78 -29.39 3.29
CA THR A 525 16.64 -29.03 4.42
C THR A 525 16.54 -27.53 4.68
N ASN A 526 16.24 -27.13 5.91
CA ASN A 526 16.23 -25.72 6.30
C ASN A 526 17.65 -25.16 6.34
N GLN A 527 17.80 -23.92 5.88
CA GLN A 527 19.09 -23.22 5.86
C GLN A 527 18.89 -21.70 6.01
N PHE A 528 19.94 -21.00 6.47
CA PHE A 528 20.05 -19.56 6.37
C PHE A 528 20.91 -19.21 5.17
N GLN A 529 20.28 -18.58 4.15
CA GLN A 529 20.97 -18.08 2.96
C GLN A 529 21.09 -16.57 3.03
N PHE A 530 22.26 -16.08 3.45
CA PHE A 530 22.51 -14.65 3.53
C PHE A 530 22.70 -14.05 2.14
N LEU A 531 21.80 -13.14 1.78
CA LEU A 531 21.76 -12.48 0.46
C LEU A 531 22.53 -11.17 0.51
N ARG A 532 23.11 -10.78 -0.65
CA ARG A 532 23.77 -9.49 -0.80
C ARG A 532 22.74 -8.37 -0.69
N PRO A 533 23.14 -7.18 -0.19
CA PRO A 533 22.27 -6.01 -0.21
C PRO A 533 21.83 -5.66 -1.63
N GLN A 534 20.54 -5.41 -1.81
CA GLN A 534 20.01 -4.86 -3.04
C GLN A 534 20.32 -3.38 -3.13
N THR A 535 20.71 -2.90 -4.32
CA THR A 535 20.98 -1.49 -4.58
C THR A 535 20.23 -0.99 -5.79
N ALA A 536 19.87 0.30 -5.81
CA ALA A 536 19.19 0.93 -6.94
C ALA A 536 19.72 2.34 -7.19
N LEU A 537 19.90 2.66 -8.48
CA LEU A 537 20.27 3.99 -8.96
C LEU A 537 19.06 4.61 -9.65
N HIS A 538 18.70 5.81 -9.23
CA HIS A 538 17.52 6.53 -9.69
C HIS A 538 17.90 7.77 -10.47
N HIS A 539 17.18 8.03 -11.56
CA HIS A 539 17.19 9.28 -12.30
C HIS A 539 15.75 9.73 -12.54
N GLU A 540 15.48 10.99 -12.27
CA GLU A 540 14.14 11.54 -12.41
C GLU A 540 14.17 12.95 -12.97
N LEU A 541 13.26 13.24 -13.89
CA LEU A 541 12.96 14.57 -14.41
C LEU A 541 11.48 14.85 -14.27
N GLY A 542 11.10 15.96 -13.66
CA GLY A 542 9.73 16.34 -13.41
C GLY A 542 9.43 17.78 -13.86
N MET A 543 8.21 17.99 -14.23
CA MET A 543 7.61 19.32 -14.42
C MET A 543 6.37 19.43 -13.54
N GLU A 544 6.26 20.51 -12.82
CA GLU A 544 5.08 20.83 -12.02
C GLU A 544 4.51 22.16 -12.50
N TRP A 545 3.19 22.19 -12.75
CA TRP A 545 2.43 23.38 -12.99
C TRP A 545 1.39 23.54 -11.88
N LYS A 546 1.36 24.73 -11.26
CA LYS A 546 0.45 25.05 -10.16
C LYS A 546 -0.13 26.43 -10.35
N GLN A 547 -1.44 26.52 -10.38
CA GLN A 547 -2.20 27.75 -10.45
C GLN A 547 -3.41 27.65 -9.51
N ALA A 548 -4.03 28.77 -9.15
CA ALA A 548 -5.19 28.75 -8.25
C ALA A 548 -6.24 27.72 -8.70
N GLY A 549 -6.54 26.76 -7.82
CA GLY A 549 -7.51 25.70 -8.07
C GLY A 549 -7.07 24.57 -9.01
N ALA A 550 -5.85 24.58 -9.55
CA ALA A 550 -5.37 23.53 -10.44
C ALA A 550 -3.89 23.20 -10.21
N TRP A 551 -3.59 21.93 -10.28
CA TRP A 551 -2.24 21.39 -10.14
C TRP A 551 -2.05 20.23 -11.10
N PHE A 552 -0.92 20.23 -11.79
CA PHE A 552 -0.52 19.17 -12.72
C PHE A 552 0.96 18.85 -12.53
N ARG A 553 1.31 17.58 -12.57
CA ARG A 553 2.69 17.08 -12.56
C ARG A 553 2.89 16.03 -13.63
N ALA A 554 4.03 16.11 -14.30
CA ALA A 554 4.56 15.07 -15.17
C ALA A 554 5.97 14.69 -14.69
N SER A 555 6.24 13.40 -14.53
CA SER A 555 7.54 12.89 -14.12
C SER A 555 7.97 11.72 -14.99
N LEU A 556 9.21 11.80 -15.48
CA LEU A 556 9.93 10.70 -16.13
C LEU A 556 10.90 10.11 -15.13
N PHE A 557 10.95 8.80 -15.02
CA PHE A 557 11.88 8.11 -14.13
C PHE A 557 12.58 6.94 -14.78
N GLU A 558 13.81 6.67 -14.32
CA GLU A 558 14.56 5.46 -14.59
C GLU A 558 15.15 4.94 -13.27
N ILE A 559 15.04 3.64 -13.03
CA ILE A 559 15.57 2.95 -11.86
C ILE A 559 16.36 1.72 -12.36
N ASP A 560 17.68 1.71 -12.15
CA ASP A 560 18.54 0.54 -12.36
C ASP A 560 18.74 -0.19 -11.04
N VAL A 561 18.29 -1.45 -10.96
CA VAL A 561 18.37 -2.28 -9.76
C VAL A 561 19.41 -3.38 -9.96
N LYS A 562 20.21 -3.62 -8.94
CA LYS A 562 21.19 -4.72 -8.86
C LYS A 562 20.93 -5.53 -7.61
N ASP A 563 21.16 -6.83 -7.72
CA ASP A 563 21.06 -7.78 -6.63
C ASP A 563 19.65 -7.72 -5.96
N GLU A 564 18.60 -7.57 -6.77
CA GLU A 564 17.22 -7.54 -6.27
C GLU A 564 16.92 -8.80 -5.48
N ILE A 565 16.54 -8.67 -4.21
CA ILE A 565 16.28 -9.78 -3.32
C ILE A 565 14.93 -10.38 -3.66
N HIS A 566 14.90 -11.69 -3.89
CA HIS A 566 13.72 -12.43 -4.31
C HIS A 566 13.50 -13.64 -3.42
N LEU A 567 12.29 -13.76 -2.89
CA LEU A 567 11.83 -14.92 -2.17
C LEU A 567 11.30 -15.94 -3.17
N ASP A 568 11.89 -17.13 -3.18
CA ASP A 568 11.45 -18.25 -4.01
C ASP A 568 10.64 -19.25 -3.18
N ALA A 569 9.44 -18.86 -2.78
CA ALA A 569 8.60 -19.67 -1.90
C ALA A 569 8.10 -20.98 -2.55
N PHE A 570 8.21 -21.11 -3.89
CA PHE A 570 7.56 -22.20 -4.64
C PHE A 570 8.45 -22.85 -5.70
N THR A 571 9.65 -22.35 -5.94
CA THR A 571 10.57 -22.94 -6.92
C THR A 571 11.45 -23.97 -6.27
N THR A 572 11.38 -25.16 -6.75
CA THR A 572 12.32 -26.21 -6.33
C THR A 572 13.64 -26.00 -7.03
N GLY A 573 14.68 -25.67 -6.27
CA GLY A 573 16.06 -25.74 -6.71
C GLY A 573 16.81 -24.43 -6.90
N ILE A 574 16.15 -23.27 -6.76
CA ILE A 574 16.82 -21.97 -6.80
C ILE A 574 17.07 -21.46 -5.38
N GLY A 575 16.02 -21.54 -4.53
CA GLY A 575 15.99 -20.90 -3.23
C GLY A 575 15.88 -19.39 -3.28
N ASN A 576 15.89 -18.74 -2.14
CA ASN A 576 15.94 -17.29 -2.06
C ASN A 576 17.23 -16.77 -2.70
N THR A 577 17.14 -15.75 -3.54
CA THR A 577 18.28 -15.36 -4.37
C THR A 577 18.31 -13.86 -4.65
N ASN A 578 19.48 -13.38 -5.07
CA ASN A 578 19.62 -12.08 -5.71
C ASN A 578 19.37 -12.22 -7.21
N LEU A 579 18.31 -11.60 -7.72
CA LEU A 579 17.97 -11.61 -9.14
C LEU A 579 19.02 -10.88 -10.00
N PRO A 580 19.15 -11.25 -11.28
CA PRO A 580 19.92 -10.49 -12.24
C PRO A 580 19.47 -9.03 -12.35
N PRO A 581 20.36 -8.12 -12.82
CA PRO A 581 20.03 -6.70 -12.91
C PRO A 581 18.76 -6.42 -13.70
N SER A 582 17.94 -5.53 -13.17
CA SER A 582 16.67 -5.10 -13.77
C SER A 582 16.62 -3.58 -13.94
N ARG A 583 15.74 -3.10 -14.82
CA ARG A 583 15.51 -1.68 -15.07
C ARG A 583 14.02 -1.37 -15.13
N ARG A 584 13.65 -0.28 -14.51
CA ARG A 584 12.30 0.30 -14.56
C ARG A 584 12.38 1.68 -15.18
N ARG A 585 11.55 1.95 -16.18
CA ARG A 585 11.38 3.25 -16.82
C ARG A 585 9.90 3.60 -16.86
N GLY A 586 9.58 4.86 -16.65
CA GLY A 586 8.18 5.23 -16.68
C GLY A 586 7.91 6.70 -16.83
N LEU A 587 6.62 6.95 -17.04
CA LEU A 587 5.99 8.27 -17.05
C LEU A 587 4.86 8.26 -16.03
N GLU A 588 4.86 9.21 -15.13
CA GLU A 588 3.76 9.48 -14.19
C GLU A 588 3.16 10.83 -14.50
N LEU A 589 1.83 10.90 -14.66
CA LEU A 589 1.05 12.11 -14.81
C LEU A 589 0.04 12.18 -13.68
N GLU A 590 -0.04 13.31 -13.01
CA GLU A 590 -1.00 13.57 -11.94
C GLU A 590 -1.65 14.93 -12.13
N SER A 591 -2.93 15.04 -11.82
CA SER A 591 -3.65 16.29 -11.87
C SER A 591 -4.72 16.38 -10.79
N LYS A 592 -4.89 17.56 -10.22
CA LYS A 592 -6.04 17.94 -9.40
C LYS A 592 -6.55 19.26 -9.93
N TRP A 593 -7.86 19.35 -10.22
CA TRP A 593 -8.47 20.55 -10.77
C TRP A 593 -9.83 20.83 -10.13
N GLN A 594 -9.93 21.97 -9.46
CA GLN A 594 -11.20 22.54 -9.02
C GLN A 594 -11.83 23.29 -10.20
N ALA A 595 -12.53 22.55 -11.08
CA ALA A 595 -13.06 23.07 -12.35
C ALA A 595 -14.13 24.16 -12.13
N THR A 596 -14.92 24.02 -11.06
CA THR A 596 -15.86 25.03 -10.58
C THR A 596 -15.90 24.97 -9.04
N ARG A 597 -16.60 25.87 -8.36
CA ARG A 597 -16.83 25.77 -6.91
C ARG A 597 -17.48 24.45 -6.50
N ALA A 598 -18.24 23.82 -7.42
CA ALA A 598 -18.99 22.59 -7.17
C ALA A 598 -18.31 21.33 -7.71
N LEU A 599 -17.37 21.43 -8.67
CA LEU A 599 -16.80 20.28 -9.39
C LEU A 599 -15.29 20.23 -9.22
N SER A 600 -14.81 19.14 -8.62
CA SER A 600 -13.38 18.81 -8.53
C SER A 600 -13.10 17.59 -9.40
N LEU A 601 -11.97 17.60 -10.13
CA LEU A 601 -11.50 16.51 -10.97
C LEU A 601 -10.12 16.06 -10.51
N LEU A 602 -9.86 14.77 -10.60
CA LEU A 602 -8.60 14.11 -10.31
C LEU A 602 -8.21 13.20 -11.47
N GLY A 603 -6.94 13.21 -11.85
CA GLY A 603 -6.40 12.30 -12.85
C GLY A 603 -5.03 11.80 -12.45
N ALA A 604 -4.79 10.51 -12.60
CA ALA A 604 -3.50 9.88 -12.40
C ALA A 604 -3.27 8.82 -13.48
N TYR A 605 -2.15 8.93 -14.21
CA TYR A 605 -1.76 7.96 -15.23
C TYR A 605 -0.32 7.54 -15.01
N THR A 606 -0.07 6.26 -15.17
CA THR A 606 1.25 5.67 -15.07
C THR A 606 1.52 4.77 -16.26
N TYR A 607 2.67 4.97 -16.89
CA TYR A 607 3.30 4.02 -17.80
C TYR A 607 4.55 3.49 -17.14
N THR A 608 4.71 2.15 -17.05
CA THR A 608 5.89 1.50 -16.49
C THR A 608 6.38 0.39 -17.39
N ASP A 609 7.63 0.44 -17.82
CA ASP A 609 8.34 -0.65 -18.50
C ASP A 609 9.43 -1.17 -17.56
N ALA A 610 9.14 -2.29 -16.88
CA ALA A 610 10.03 -2.97 -15.94
C ALA A 610 10.57 -4.26 -16.59
N ARG A 611 11.91 -4.39 -16.72
CA ARG A 611 12.55 -5.51 -17.40
C ARG A 611 13.84 -5.94 -16.75
N PHE A 612 14.11 -7.23 -16.80
CA PHE A 612 15.44 -7.78 -16.55
C PHE A 612 16.38 -7.36 -17.69
N ARG A 613 17.58 -6.88 -17.36
CA ARG A 613 18.56 -6.41 -18.36
C ARG A 613 19.38 -7.55 -18.93
N SER A 614 19.67 -8.53 -18.12
CA SER A 614 20.50 -9.69 -18.47
C SER A 614 20.26 -10.80 -17.44
N GLY A 615 20.76 -11.98 -17.73
CA GLY A 615 20.92 -13.06 -16.79
C GLY A 615 20.01 -14.25 -17.04
N VAL A 616 20.37 -15.30 -16.35
CA VAL A 616 19.68 -16.59 -16.34
C VAL A 616 19.24 -16.84 -14.91
N LEU A 617 17.97 -17.11 -14.71
CA LEU A 617 17.46 -17.61 -13.45
C LEU A 617 17.87 -19.07 -13.34
N ALA A 618 18.58 -19.43 -12.27
CA ALA A 618 18.97 -20.81 -12.01
C ALA A 618 17.72 -21.68 -11.81
N GLY A 619 17.75 -22.91 -12.26
CA GLY A 619 16.65 -23.90 -12.13
C GLY A 619 16.87 -25.09 -13.06
N PRO A 620 16.15 -26.20 -12.88
CA PRO A 620 16.11 -27.31 -13.80
C PRO A 620 14.88 -27.24 -14.76
N PRO A 621 14.98 -26.76 -16.02
CA PRO A 621 16.15 -26.17 -16.68
C PRO A 621 16.33 -24.68 -16.35
N PRO A 622 17.52 -24.10 -16.50
CA PRO A 622 17.77 -22.66 -16.37
C PRO A 622 16.93 -21.85 -17.35
N VAL A 623 16.41 -20.69 -16.91
CA VAL A 623 15.55 -19.82 -17.71
C VAL A 623 16.26 -18.50 -18.03
N ASP A 624 16.44 -18.18 -19.32
CA ASP A 624 16.94 -16.87 -19.74
C ASP A 624 15.84 -15.81 -19.54
N ILE A 625 16.12 -14.85 -18.68
CA ILE A 625 15.20 -13.75 -18.36
C ILE A 625 15.65 -12.41 -18.98
N ALA A 626 16.73 -12.38 -19.77
CA ALA A 626 17.20 -11.17 -20.43
C ALA A 626 16.09 -10.54 -21.30
N GLY A 627 15.77 -9.27 -21.05
CA GLY A 627 14.72 -8.53 -21.74
C GLY A 627 13.28 -8.89 -21.35
N LYS A 628 13.09 -9.89 -20.47
CA LYS A 628 11.75 -10.28 -19.98
C LYS A 628 11.18 -9.22 -19.05
N THR A 629 9.85 -9.15 -19.01
CA THR A 629 9.12 -8.21 -18.16
C THR A 629 9.07 -8.74 -16.72
N VAL A 630 9.29 -7.86 -15.75
CA VAL A 630 9.13 -8.18 -14.33
C VAL A 630 7.64 -8.52 -14.08
N PRO A 631 7.33 -9.65 -13.41
CA PRO A 631 5.97 -10.04 -13.07
C PRO A 631 5.22 -9.01 -12.21
N LEU A 632 3.88 -9.06 -12.23
CA LEU A 632 2.98 -8.20 -11.46
C LEU A 632 3.09 -6.69 -11.74
N VAL A 633 3.73 -6.28 -12.81
CA VAL A 633 3.87 -4.87 -13.20
C VAL A 633 3.03 -4.59 -14.45
N PRO A 634 1.88 -3.89 -14.31
CA PRO A 634 1.08 -3.47 -15.46
C PRO A 634 1.76 -2.32 -16.18
N ARG A 635 1.80 -2.37 -17.52
CA ARG A 635 2.39 -1.27 -18.32
C ARG A 635 1.61 0.03 -18.25
N HIS A 636 0.31 -0.04 -18.11
CA HIS A 636 -0.58 1.10 -18.10
C HIS A 636 -1.53 1.03 -16.92
N LYS A 637 -1.60 2.11 -16.16
CA LYS A 637 -2.59 2.32 -15.12
C LYS A 637 -3.18 3.71 -15.26
N LEU A 638 -4.51 3.84 -15.13
CA LEU A 638 -5.22 5.10 -15.21
C LEU A 638 -6.27 5.18 -14.10
N ASN A 639 -6.26 6.28 -13.36
CA ASN A 639 -7.32 6.63 -12.42
C ASN A 639 -7.90 7.98 -12.82
N ALA A 640 -9.22 8.08 -12.86
CA ALA A 640 -9.94 9.31 -13.15
C ALA A 640 -11.08 9.48 -12.16
N GLY A 641 -11.04 10.56 -11.40
CA GLY A 641 -12.01 10.90 -10.36
C GLY A 641 -12.75 12.20 -10.64
N ALA A 642 -14.03 12.23 -10.28
CA ALA A 642 -14.84 13.43 -10.28
C ALA A 642 -15.63 13.52 -8.98
N SER A 643 -15.71 14.70 -8.38
CA SER A 643 -16.47 14.96 -7.17
C SER A 643 -17.31 16.21 -7.37
N TRP A 644 -18.65 16.04 -7.41
CA TRP A 644 -19.61 17.07 -7.70
C TRP A 644 -20.52 17.35 -6.50
N ALA A 645 -20.41 18.56 -5.96
CA ALA A 645 -21.31 19.09 -4.94
C ALA A 645 -22.52 19.72 -5.64
N PHE A 646 -23.57 18.94 -5.93
CA PHE A 646 -24.76 19.45 -6.61
C PHE A 646 -25.68 20.25 -5.69
N THR A 647 -25.47 20.17 -4.38
CA THR A 647 -25.97 21.14 -3.39
C THR A 647 -24.87 21.51 -2.42
N GLN A 648 -25.07 22.52 -1.57
CA GLN A 648 -24.10 22.89 -0.52
C GLN A 648 -23.80 21.74 0.44
N ASN A 649 -24.74 20.81 0.61
CA ASN A 649 -24.68 19.74 1.60
C ASN A 649 -24.57 18.34 0.98
N THR A 650 -24.73 18.19 -0.34
CA THR A 650 -24.77 16.88 -0.98
C THR A 650 -23.75 16.80 -2.11
N ARG A 651 -22.95 15.74 -2.06
CA ARG A 651 -21.85 15.49 -2.98
C ARG A 651 -21.93 14.09 -3.56
N LEU A 652 -21.74 13.97 -4.87
CA LEU A 652 -21.53 12.71 -5.56
C LEU A 652 -20.06 12.64 -6.00
N SER A 653 -19.38 11.58 -5.65
CA SER A 653 -18.01 11.29 -6.11
C SER A 653 -18.01 9.99 -6.91
N ALA A 654 -17.23 9.96 -7.98
CA ALA A 654 -17.01 8.78 -8.81
C ALA A 654 -15.50 8.62 -9.06
N MET A 655 -15.02 7.37 -9.04
CA MET A 655 -13.65 6.99 -9.39
C MET A 655 -13.69 5.87 -10.41
N VAL A 656 -12.95 6.01 -11.50
CA VAL A 656 -12.70 4.95 -12.50
C VAL A 656 -11.24 4.58 -12.46
N ALA A 657 -10.96 3.32 -12.21
CA ALA A 657 -9.61 2.76 -12.14
C ALA A 657 -9.42 1.69 -13.21
N TYR A 658 -8.47 1.91 -14.13
CA TYR A 658 -8.04 0.94 -15.14
C TYR A 658 -6.65 0.43 -14.81
N THR A 659 -6.47 -0.89 -14.83
CA THR A 659 -5.16 -1.56 -14.72
C THR A 659 -4.96 -2.45 -15.94
N GLY A 660 -3.83 -2.30 -16.62
CA GLY A 660 -3.45 -3.10 -17.78
C GLY A 660 -3.14 -4.55 -17.43
N GLU A 661 -2.98 -5.39 -18.44
CA GLU A 661 -2.55 -6.78 -18.25
C GLU A 661 -1.15 -6.86 -17.65
N GLN A 662 -0.87 -7.93 -16.89
CA GLN A 662 0.42 -8.16 -16.24
C GLN A 662 0.77 -9.65 -16.20
N PHE A 663 2.07 -9.98 -16.22
CA PHE A 663 2.52 -11.35 -16.01
C PHE A 663 2.22 -11.79 -14.57
N MET A 664 2.01 -13.09 -14.37
CA MET A 664 1.76 -13.64 -13.04
C MET A 664 3.06 -13.75 -12.26
N ASP A 665 2.95 -13.78 -10.96
CA ASP A 665 4.06 -14.09 -10.07
C ASP A 665 4.69 -15.44 -10.43
N ASN A 666 5.99 -15.62 -10.22
CA ASN A 666 6.77 -16.79 -10.62
C ASN A 666 6.78 -17.08 -12.16
N ASP A 667 6.52 -16.09 -13.00
CA ASP A 667 6.65 -16.18 -14.46
C ASP A 667 7.71 -15.19 -15.00
N GLU A 668 8.88 -15.15 -14.37
CA GLU A 668 10.01 -14.28 -14.75
C GLU A 668 10.46 -14.54 -16.20
N GLY A 669 10.33 -15.78 -16.67
CA GLY A 669 10.57 -16.17 -18.06
C GLY A 669 9.52 -15.68 -19.04
N ASN A 670 8.36 -15.19 -18.58
CA ASN A 670 7.19 -14.81 -19.38
C ASN A 670 6.72 -15.95 -20.32
N THR A 671 6.70 -17.17 -19.82
CA THR A 671 6.47 -18.39 -20.60
C THR A 671 5.12 -19.06 -20.39
N LEU A 672 4.35 -18.65 -19.38
CA LEU A 672 3.05 -19.26 -19.09
C LEU A 672 2.02 -19.09 -20.22
N GLY A 673 2.16 -18.08 -21.07
CA GLY A 673 1.25 -17.78 -22.18
C GLY A 673 -0.08 -17.14 -21.78
N VAL A 674 -0.38 -17.09 -20.48
CA VAL A 674 -1.55 -16.42 -19.89
C VAL A 674 -1.08 -15.35 -18.93
N LYS A 675 -1.81 -14.22 -18.90
CA LYS A 675 -1.54 -13.10 -18.00
C LYS A 675 -2.73 -12.84 -17.09
N ILE A 676 -2.52 -12.09 -16.03
CA ILE A 676 -3.61 -11.43 -15.29
C ILE A 676 -4.27 -10.46 -16.27
N PRO A 677 -5.59 -10.59 -16.56
CA PRO A 677 -6.26 -9.77 -17.56
C PRO A 677 -6.36 -8.29 -17.11
N ALA A 678 -6.38 -7.37 -18.07
CA ALA A 678 -6.70 -5.99 -17.79
C ALA A 678 -8.14 -5.85 -17.26
N TYR A 679 -8.35 -4.91 -16.35
CA TYR A 679 -9.66 -4.65 -15.76
C TYR A 679 -9.90 -3.16 -15.54
N THR A 680 -11.20 -2.81 -15.49
CA THR A 680 -11.66 -1.47 -15.09
C THR A 680 -12.69 -1.62 -13.99
N VAL A 681 -12.52 -0.88 -12.91
CA VAL A 681 -13.45 -0.82 -11.78
C VAL A 681 -13.93 0.62 -11.62
N THR A 682 -15.21 0.78 -11.29
CA THR A 682 -15.83 2.09 -11.07
C THR A 682 -16.50 2.09 -9.71
N ASP A 683 -16.15 3.08 -8.88
CA ASP A 683 -16.70 3.26 -7.55
C ASP A 683 -17.48 4.57 -7.47
N LEU A 684 -18.57 4.56 -6.71
CA LEU A 684 -19.42 5.73 -6.46
C LEU A 684 -19.60 5.95 -4.97
N LYS A 685 -19.61 7.21 -4.55
CA LYS A 685 -19.95 7.64 -3.19
C LYS A 685 -20.92 8.83 -3.24
N LEU A 686 -22.04 8.69 -2.58
CA LEU A 686 -22.97 9.79 -2.30
C LEU A 686 -22.82 10.17 -0.82
N SER A 687 -22.63 11.44 -0.52
CA SER A 687 -22.56 11.94 0.86
C SER A 687 -23.50 13.14 1.04
N HIS A 688 -24.20 13.19 2.16
CA HIS A 688 -25.07 14.29 2.56
C HIS A 688 -24.75 14.73 3.98
N ARG A 689 -24.49 16.02 4.17
CA ARG A 689 -24.20 16.61 5.47
C ARG A 689 -25.39 17.46 5.94
N GLN A 690 -25.87 17.20 7.15
CA GLN A 690 -26.91 17.98 7.79
C GLN A 690 -26.49 18.35 9.23
N GLY A 691 -26.05 19.59 9.43
CA GLY A 691 -25.47 20.04 10.68
C GLY A 691 -24.19 19.23 10.99
N ASP A 692 -24.19 18.55 12.13
CA ASP A 692 -23.06 17.73 12.58
C ASP A 692 -23.13 16.27 12.10
N TRP A 693 -24.18 15.90 11.37
CA TRP A 693 -24.38 14.57 10.80
C TRP A 693 -23.89 14.50 9.36
N THR A 694 -23.19 13.43 9.00
CA THR A 694 -22.85 13.08 7.61
C THR A 694 -23.36 11.67 7.34
N LEU A 695 -24.24 11.54 6.35
CA LEU A 695 -24.71 10.26 5.81
C LEU A 695 -23.96 9.98 4.53
N SER A 696 -23.49 8.73 4.33
CA SER A 696 -22.84 8.35 3.07
C SER A 696 -23.33 6.98 2.62
N ALA A 697 -23.46 6.83 1.30
CA ALA A 697 -23.68 5.56 0.62
C ALA A 697 -22.56 5.34 -0.41
N VAL A 698 -22.00 4.13 -0.44
CA VAL A 698 -20.90 3.75 -1.33
C VAL A 698 -21.30 2.52 -2.13
N ILE A 699 -21.00 2.51 -3.42
CA ILE A 699 -21.05 1.33 -4.28
C ILE A 699 -19.66 1.15 -4.89
N ASN A 700 -18.99 0.08 -4.54
CA ASN A 700 -17.74 -0.30 -5.17
C ASN A 700 -17.99 -1.32 -6.27
N ASN A 701 -17.16 -1.27 -7.33
CA ASN A 701 -17.29 -2.11 -8.50
C ASN A 701 -18.70 -2.06 -9.11
N LEU A 702 -19.16 -0.84 -9.43
CA LEU A 702 -20.52 -0.55 -9.90
C LEU A 702 -20.98 -1.46 -11.04
N PHE A 703 -20.09 -1.80 -11.98
CA PHE A 703 -20.39 -2.60 -13.17
C PHE A 703 -20.20 -4.11 -12.97
N ASP A 704 -20.00 -4.54 -11.71
CA ASP A 704 -19.90 -5.95 -11.33
C ASP A 704 -18.79 -6.73 -12.06
N ARG A 705 -17.63 -6.05 -12.26
CA ARG A 705 -16.49 -6.64 -12.96
C ARG A 705 -15.91 -7.78 -12.12
N GLN A 706 -15.83 -8.98 -12.66
CA GLN A 706 -15.06 -10.08 -12.10
C GLN A 706 -13.59 -9.90 -12.45
N TYR A 707 -12.72 -9.80 -11.44
CA TYR A 707 -11.30 -9.55 -11.61
C TYR A 707 -10.47 -10.12 -10.47
N TYR A 708 -9.18 -10.14 -10.66
CA TYR A 708 -8.15 -10.40 -9.67
C TYR A 708 -6.92 -9.57 -10.04
N ASN A 709 -6.15 -9.14 -9.07
CA ASN A 709 -4.94 -8.34 -9.27
C ASN A 709 -3.66 -9.07 -8.84
N TYR A 710 -3.82 -10.31 -8.36
CA TYR A 710 -2.73 -11.22 -8.04
C TYR A 710 -3.04 -12.63 -8.50
N ALA A 711 -2.04 -13.26 -9.11
CA ALA A 711 -2.04 -14.68 -9.45
C ALA A 711 -0.59 -15.16 -9.49
N VAL A 712 -0.37 -16.44 -9.15
CA VAL A 712 0.94 -17.07 -9.10
C VAL A 712 0.96 -18.31 -10.01
N ARG A 713 2.00 -18.43 -10.84
CA ARG A 713 2.25 -19.61 -11.66
C ARG A 713 2.70 -20.78 -10.79
N SER A 714 2.20 -21.99 -11.08
CA SER A 714 2.71 -23.21 -10.46
C SER A 714 4.10 -23.55 -11.02
N GLN A 715 5.03 -23.87 -10.13
CA GLN A 715 6.35 -24.36 -10.53
C GLN A 715 6.35 -25.87 -10.82
N PHE A 716 5.33 -26.61 -10.33
CA PHE A 716 5.24 -28.06 -10.47
C PHE A 716 4.44 -28.51 -11.70
N VAL A 717 3.55 -27.66 -12.22
CA VAL A 717 2.66 -27.98 -13.34
C VAL A 717 2.66 -26.85 -14.35
N ALA A 718 3.09 -27.13 -15.58
CA ALA A 718 3.45 -26.14 -16.58
C ALA A 718 2.33 -25.14 -16.95
N ASP A 719 1.08 -25.60 -17.01
CA ASP A 719 -0.10 -24.79 -17.41
C ASP A 719 -1.01 -24.40 -16.25
N ARG A 720 -0.57 -24.64 -15.00
CA ARG A 720 -1.35 -24.32 -13.81
C ARG A 720 -0.96 -22.95 -13.23
N TYR A 721 -1.99 -22.20 -12.84
CA TYR A 721 -1.83 -21.02 -12.01
C TYR A 721 -2.90 -20.94 -10.93
N ASN A 722 -2.62 -20.19 -9.89
CA ASN A 722 -3.50 -19.94 -8.75
C ASN A 722 -3.82 -18.44 -8.72
N ALA A 723 -5.10 -18.07 -8.82
CA ALA A 723 -5.56 -16.70 -8.82
C ALA A 723 -6.36 -16.37 -7.56
N TYR A 724 -6.36 -15.11 -7.16
CA TYR A 724 -6.99 -14.61 -5.92
C TYR A 724 -8.11 -13.65 -6.28
N PRO A 725 -9.37 -14.11 -6.45
CA PRO A 725 -10.47 -13.28 -6.91
C PRO A 725 -10.85 -12.22 -5.87
N LEU A 726 -11.07 -11.01 -6.35
CA LEU A 726 -11.48 -9.85 -5.59
C LEU A 726 -13.00 -9.65 -5.62
N PRO A 727 -13.54 -8.84 -4.67
CA PRO A 727 -14.98 -8.63 -4.53
C PRO A 727 -15.63 -8.11 -5.80
N GLU A 728 -16.76 -8.70 -6.15
CA GLU A 728 -17.71 -8.21 -7.12
C GLU A 728 -18.40 -6.95 -6.58
N ARG A 729 -19.45 -6.43 -7.26
CA ARG A 729 -20.17 -5.26 -6.81
C ARG A 729 -20.62 -5.41 -5.35
N ASN A 730 -20.30 -4.41 -4.55
CA ASN A 730 -20.62 -4.37 -3.14
C ASN A 730 -20.98 -2.94 -2.72
N ALA A 731 -21.79 -2.81 -1.68
CA ALA A 731 -22.30 -1.54 -1.23
C ALA A 731 -22.20 -1.39 0.29
N GLY A 732 -22.21 -0.16 0.76
CA GLY A 732 -22.24 0.15 2.17
C GLY A 732 -22.87 1.51 2.44
N VAL A 733 -23.37 1.67 3.66
CA VAL A 733 -23.87 2.93 4.17
C VAL A 733 -23.14 3.28 5.46
N SER A 734 -22.93 4.55 5.71
CA SER A 734 -22.30 5.02 6.94
C SER A 734 -22.97 6.30 7.44
N VAL A 735 -22.95 6.44 8.75
CA VAL A 735 -23.32 7.65 9.46
C VAL A 735 -22.15 8.10 10.32
N GLU A 736 -21.87 9.38 10.30
CA GLU A 736 -20.86 10.02 11.14
C GLU A 736 -21.50 11.23 11.84
N TYR A 737 -21.26 11.33 13.14
CA TYR A 737 -21.69 12.46 13.98
C TYR A 737 -20.46 13.15 14.56
N VAL A 738 -20.33 14.44 14.33
CA VAL A 738 -19.23 15.27 14.89
C VAL A 738 -19.70 15.88 16.20
N ILE A 739 -18.97 15.61 17.28
CA ILE A 739 -19.16 16.18 18.61
C ILE A 739 -18.32 17.45 18.68
N ARG A 740 -18.94 18.61 18.91
CA ARG A 740 -18.25 19.91 19.05
C ARG A 740 -18.00 20.26 20.49
#